data_40418489706418f77bf9b75938ce36c9
#
_entry.id   40418489706418f77bf9b75938ce36c9
#
_cell.length_a   1.000
_cell.length_b   1.000
_cell.length_c   1.000
_cell.angle_alpha   90.00
_cell.angle_beta   90.00
_cell.angle_gamma   90.00
#
_symmetry.space_group_name_H-M   'P 1'
#
loop_
_entity.id
_entity.type
_entity.pdbx_description
1 polymer ?
#
loop_
_entity_poly.entity_id
_entity_poly.type
_entity_poly.pdbx_seq_one_letter_code
_entity_poly.pdbx_strand_id
1 'polypeptide(L)'
;MAEQVRGLRSSGAKGELIYSIVTGCRVVPCVSGQSPDNRVTTVLMHCMIIACWFVAALTAQQSEHWSYRPILRTDAKPAEVAMAAPGDWSKSPLDGHVLRAMKANGLEPSHPADLATWLRRVTLDLTGLPPTIDELDALVADQRSGARDRVVDRLLASDAYAERWSSWWLDLARYADSQGYEKDSLRRSMWRYRDWVIEAFRSNMPFDQFTVLQLAGDLLPGATTEQRLATAFHRQTMTNTEGGTDNEEFRVAAVIDRVDTTMSVWMGSTLGCAQCHDHKYDPFSQKEFFELFAFFDQTEDADRDNDAPTMLAPTLADDAAIKVIELELGAARKELEDRDDVRPTMSSWHMLGPVKGENFNDARDRKFAPERDGVLLAREQEGQSWRERKDLSDGAVHTWNGPNSAFYLHRTLTSKSASKAVLSLGSDDAIAVWLNGKQLLNKNVARGAAAAQEMLTVDLVAGDNELLLKVTNGGGVGGFYFQLWGAGEGALRDRIQKLEKDFEQRRGPMVPILRELSADKRRTTRIHIRGSFLDQGDEVHAATPTVWPAMPKELPRNRLGLARWLMSRDNPLTARVLSNRIWSELFGQGLVLTLEDFGTQGDKPSHPELLDWLAIEFMDSGWSLHHLLRTIVLSETYAQSSKQDSRHREHDPNNQWLSRGPSFRLSAEQLRDQALSVAGLLHMQLGGKSVMPPQPDGIWRQIYSGARWTNASDKNRFRRALYTFWRRTSPHPAMLMFDAQSREACVLRRRRTNTPLQALVLWNDPQFHEPALELGRRALAVAVEDAASGIAWLWRQCLLREPTPSETDRLLDLLKDEESRGVADLDAWGMVASVVMCLDEFVTKR
;
A
#
# COMPACT_ATOMS: atom_id res chain seq x y z
N MET A 1 -27.26 9.36 -29.34
CA MET A 1 -26.10 8.49 -29.61
C MET A 1 -26.56 7.13 -30.13
N ALA A 2 -27.41 7.11 -31.15
CA ALA A 2 -27.97 5.87 -31.69
C ALA A 2 -27.95 5.83 -33.24
N GLU A 3 -26.97 6.49 -33.87
CA GLU A 3 -26.91 6.62 -35.34
C GLU A 3 -25.50 6.52 -35.95
N GLN A 4 -24.50 5.90 -35.27
CA GLN A 4 -23.15 5.71 -35.84
C GLN A 4 -22.60 4.28 -35.77
N VAL A 5 -23.44 3.26 -35.76
CA VAL A 5 -23.04 1.86 -35.92
C VAL A 5 -23.76 1.20 -37.10
N ARG A 6 -23.55 1.73 -38.30
CA ARG A 6 -23.86 1.05 -39.56
C ARG A 6 -22.72 1.24 -40.55
N GLY A 7 -21.74 0.33 -40.47
CA GLY A 7 -20.70 0.34 -41.49
C GLY A 7 -19.44 -0.40 -41.09
N LEU A 8 -19.54 -1.67 -40.77
CA LEU A 8 -18.43 -2.64 -40.87
C LEU A 8 -19.01 -4.08 -40.74
N ARG A 9 -19.66 -4.51 -41.79
CA ARG A 9 -19.94 -5.93 -42.03
C ARG A 9 -19.28 -6.32 -43.33
N SER A 10 -18.07 -6.86 -43.21
CA SER A 10 -17.44 -7.71 -44.24
C SER A 10 -16.22 -8.41 -43.67
N SER A 11 -16.43 -9.53 -43.01
CA SER A 11 -15.49 -10.69 -42.91
C SER A 11 -16.06 -11.81 -42.01
N GLY A 12 -17.38 -12.06 -42.04
CA GLY A 12 -18.05 -13.09 -41.24
C GLY A 12 -18.33 -14.42 -41.94
N ALA A 13 -17.54 -14.77 -42.96
CA ALA A 13 -17.88 -15.95 -43.81
C ALA A 13 -17.37 -17.31 -43.27
N LYS A 14 -16.59 -17.37 -42.22
CA LYS A 14 -16.07 -18.64 -41.68
C LYS A 14 -16.86 -19.21 -40.48
N GLY A 15 -17.57 -18.36 -39.72
CA GLY A 15 -18.34 -18.80 -38.55
C GLY A 15 -19.69 -19.42 -38.90
N GLU A 16 -20.35 -18.92 -39.95
CA GLU A 16 -21.67 -19.43 -40.37
C GLU A 16 -21.62 -20.81 -41.06
N LEU A 17 -20.48 -21.18 -41.66
CA LEU A 17 -20.33 -22.50 -42.28
C LEU A 17 -20.25 -23.63 -41.24
N ILE A 18 -19.68 -23.37 -40.07
CA ILE A 18 -19.54 -24.36 -38.98
C ILE A 18 -20.90 -24.56 -38.28
N TYR A 19 -21.67 -23.51 -38.06
CA TYR A 19 -23.00 -23.61 -37.45
C TYR A 19 -24.04 -24.31 -38.36
N SER A 20 -23.92 -24.15 -39.69
CA SER A 20 -24.83 -24.80 -40.68
C SER A 20 -24.57 -26.31 -40.79
N ILE A 21 -23.34 -26.77 -40.51
CA ILE A 21 -23.00 -28.21 -40.56
C ILE A 21 -23.49 -28.96 -39.31
N VAL A 22 -23.48 -28.31 -38.15
CA VAL A 22 -23.90 -28.92 -36.86
C VAL A 22 -25.43 -28.92 -36.70
N THR A 23 -26.13 -27.93 -37.22
CA THR A 23 -27.62 -27.83 -37.12
C THR A 23 -28.38 -28.53 -38.22
N GLY A 24 -27.71 -29.06 -39.25
CA GLY A 24 -28.34 -29.73 -40.40
C GLY A 24 -28.67 -31.22 -40.21
N CYS A 25 -28.22 -31.85 -39.13
CA CYS A 25 -28.63 -33.25 -38.85
C CYS A 25 -30.01 -33.31 -38.23
N ARG A 26 -31.06 -33.31 -39.01
CA ARG A 26 -32.39 -33.76 -38.58
C ARG A 26 -32.35 -35.26 -38.30
N VAL A 27 -32.57 -35.60 -37.03
CA VAL A 27 -32.83 -37.00 -36.66
C VAL A 27 -34.12 -37.42 -37.32
N VAL A 28 -34.03 -38.27 -38.33
CA VAL A 28 -35.20 -38.94 -38.92
C VAL A 28 -35.53 -40.13 -37.99
N PRO A 29 -36.79 -40.27 -37.50
CA PRO A 29 -37.18 -41.41 -36.70
C PRO A 29 -37.07 -42.69 -37.52
N CYS A 30 -36.34 -43.69 -37.03
CA CYS A 30 -36.27 -45.00 -37.64
C CYS A 30 -37.65 -45.66 -37.69
N VAL A 31 -38.19 -45.86 -38.88
CA VAL A 31 -39.27 -46.78 -39.15
C VAL A 31 -38.62 -48.18 -39.20
N SER A 32 -39.10 -49.07 -38.33
CA SER A 32 -38.71 -50.48 -38.26
C SER A 32 -38.83 -51.20 -39.58
N GLY A 33 -37.73 -51.73 -40.14
CA GLY A 33 -37.83 -52.82 -41.07
C GLY A 33 -37.00 -52.75 -42.37
N GLN A 34 -35.76 -52.25 -42.33
CA GLN A 34 -34.75 -52.57 -43.33
C GLN A 34 -33.34 -52.53 -42.77
N SER A 35 -32.49 -53.47 -43.21
CA SER A 35 -31.09 -53.59 -42.80
C SER A 35 -30.35 -52.27 -43.10
N PRO A 36 -29.46 -51.80 -42.19
CA PRO A 36 -28.75 -50.53 -42.41
C PRO A 36 -27.80 -50.64 -43.60
N ASP A 37 -27.98 -49.74 -44.53
CA ASP A 37 -27.08 -49.59 -45.71
C ASP A 37 -25.66 -49.24 -45.17
N ASN A 38 -24.69 -50.12 -45.42
CA ASN A 38 -23.30 -50.01 -44.96
C ASN A 38 -22.63 -48.70 -45.37
N ARG A 39 -23.18 -47.98 -46.33
CA ARG A 39 -22.66 -46.68 -46.82
C ARG A 39 -22.95 -45.51 -45.87
N VAL A 40 -24.16 -45.48 -45.25
CA VAL A 40 -24.52 -44.41 -44.27
C VAL A 40 -23.73 -44.56 -43.00
N THR A 41 -23.56 -45.78 -42.52
CA THR A 41 -22.76 -46.07 -41.30
C THR A 41 -21.28 -45.71 -41.52
N THR A 42 -20.74 -45.98 -42.71
CA THR A 42 -19.36 -45.66 -43.09
C THR A 42 -19.14 -44.14 -43.20
N VAL A 43 -20.12 -43.38 -43.78
CA VAL A 43 -20.05 -41.91 -43.83
C VAL A 43 -20.13 -41.26 -42.46
N LEU A 44 -21.05 -41.72 -41.57
CA LEU A 44 -21.16 -41.24 -40.21
C LEU A 44 -19.90 -41.53 -39.37
N MET A 45 -19.29 -42.72 -39.57
CA MET A 45 -18.05 -43.08 -38.89
C MET A 45 -16.86 -42.22 -39.37
N HIS A 46 -16.79 -41.95 -40.68
CA HIS A 46 -15.78 -41.03 -41.24
C HIS A 46 -15.99 -39.60 -40.76
N CYS A 47 -17.23 -39.10 -40.71
CA CYS A 47 -17.50 -37.78 -40.15
C CYS A 47 -17.16 -37.66 -38.66
N MET A 48 -17.44 -38.71 -37.87
CA MET A 48 -17.01 -38.75 -36.47
C MET A 48 -15.49 -38.84 -36.31
N ILE A 49 -14.81 -39.62 -37.14
CA ILE A 49 -13.33 -39.70 -37.13
C ILE A 49 -12.72 -38.36 -37.51
N ILE A 50 -13.25 -37.69 -38.56
CA ILE A 50 -12.82 -36.35 -38.96
C ILE A 50 -13.09 -35.31 -37.89
N ALA A 51 -14.27 -35.35 -37.22
CA ALA A 51 -14.58 -34.47 -36.10
C ALA A 51 -13.66 -34.71 -34.90
N CYS A 52 -13.41 -36.00 -34.58
CA CYS A 52 -12.43 -36.35 -33.54
C CYS A 52 -10.99 -35.91 -33.89
N TRP A 53 -10.57 -36.04 -35.17
CA TRP A 53 -9.30 -35.55 -35.63
C TRP A 53 -9.21 -34.02 -35.59
N PHE A 54 -10.28 -33.33 -35.93
CA PHE A 54 -10.37 -31.86 -35.82
C PHE A 54 -10.32 -31.39 -34.37
N VAL A 55 -11.03 -32.05 -33.47
CA VAL A 55 -10.98 -31.75 -32.02
C VAL A 55 -9.60 -32.09 -31.45
N ALA A 56 -9.02 -33.25 -31.82
CA ALA A 56 -7.67 -33.63 -31.43
C ALA A 56 -6.61 -32.67 -32.00
N ALA A 57 -6.78 -32.19 -33.24
CA ALA A 57 -5.89 -31.22 -33.84
C ALA A 57 -6.01 -29.83 -33.21
N LEU A 58 -7.22 -29.40 -32.83
CA LEU A 58 -7.44 -28.17 -32.09
C LEU A 58 -6.87 -28.24 -30.66
N THR A 59 -7.04 -29.36 -29.98
CA THR A 59 -6.43 -29.57 -28.67
C THR A 59 -4.91 -29.70 -28.72
N ALA A 60 -4.34 -30.36 -29.73
CA ALA A 60 -2.92 -30.44 -29.98
C ALA A 60 -2.33 -29.05 -30.32
N GLN A 61 -3.06 -28.23 -31.09
CA GLN A 61 -2.61 -26.89 -31.44
C GLN A 61 -2.66 -25.94 -30.24
N GLN A 62 -3.60 -26.13 -29.28
CA GLN A 62 -3.68 -25.37 -28.02
C GLN A 62 -2.57 -25.77 -27.02
N SER A 63 -2.21 -27.07 -26.97
CA SER A 63 -1.08 -27.56 -26.15
C SER A 63 0.30 -27.12 -26.70
N GLU A 64 0.35 -26.57 -27.92
CA GLU A 64 1.58 -26.09 -28.57
C GLU A 64 1.81 -24.58 -28.34
N HIS A 65 0.93 -23.83 -27.68
CA HIS A 65 1.12 -22.41 -27.48
C HIS A 65 2.42 -22.12 -26.71
N TRP A 66 3.19 -21.13 -27.20
CA TRP A 66 4.55 -20.85 -26.68
C TRP A 66 4.59 -20.64 -25.16
N SER A 67 3.58 -19.98 -24.59
CA SER A 67 3.54 -19.61 -23.18
C SER A 67 3.25 -20.78 -22.24
N TYR A 68 2.63 -21.86 -22.74
CA TYR A 68 2.33 -23.05 -21.96
C TYR A 68 3.45 -24.11 -22.00
N ARG A 69 4.48 -23.88 -22.83
CA ARG A 69 5.65 -24.75 -22.90
C ARG A 69 6.58 -24.49 -21.73
N PRO A 70 7.24 -25.52 -21.19
CA PRO A 70 8.30 -25.35 -20.21
C PRO A 70 9.32 -24.33 -20.66
N ILE A 71 9.90 -23.59 -19.71
CA ILE A 71 11.01 -22.69 -19.98
C ILE A 71 12.21 -23.55 -20.36
N LEU A 72 12.65 -23.45 -21.61
CA LEU A 72 13.78 -24.22 -22.09
C LEU A 72 15.07 -23.52 -21.67
N ARG A 73 15.90 -24.20 -20.87
CA ARG A 73 17.33 -23.88 -20.89
C ARG A 73 17.78 -24.13 -22.31
N THR A 74 18.00 -23.10 -23.07
CA THR A 74 18.89 -23.22 -24.21
C THR A 74 20.24 -23.58 -23.61
N ASP A 75 20.62 -24.85 -23.70
CA ASP A 75 21.98 -25.34 -23.42
C ASP A 75 23.00 -24.76 -24.41
N ALA A 76 22.69 -23.64 -25.04
CA ALA A 76 23.67 -22.79 -25.67
C ALA A 76 24.66 -22.44 -24.55
N LYS A 77 25.71 -23.24 -24.48
CA LYS A 77 26.87 -22.94 -23.65
C LYS A 77 27.13 -21.45 -23.76
N PRO A 78 27.51 -20.77 -22.65
CA PRO A 78 27.94 -19.37 -22.70
C PRO A 78 29.01 -19.12 -23.81
N ALA A 79 29.60 -20.17 -24.36
CA ALA A 79 30.56 -20.13 -25.45
C ALA A 79 29.97 -20.06 -26.89
N GLU A 80 28.63 -20.29 -27.08
CA GLU A 80 27.99 -20.21 -28.39
C GLU A 80 27.04 -19.00 -28.56
N VAL A 81 26.60 -18.36 -27.46
CA VAL A 81 26.34 -16.92 -27.47
C VAL A 81 27.75 -16.29 -27.50
N ALA A 82 28.32 -16.21 -28.67
CA ALA A 82 29.67 -15.74 -28.87
C ALA A 82 29.90 -14.53 -27.97
N MET A 83 30.72 -14.70 -26.91
CA MET A 83 31.32 -13.52 -26.28
C MET A 83 32.00 -12.81 -27.43
N ALA A 84 31.42 -11.69 -27.78
CA ALA A 84 31.85 -10.85 -28.86
C ALA A 84 33.36 -10.69 -28.82
N ALA A 85 34.01 -10.68 -30.00
CA ALA A 85 35.42 -10.40 -30.09
C ALA A 85 35.77 -9.10 -29.34
N PRO A 86 36.97 -8.93 -28.80
CA PRO A 86 37.36 -7.69 -28.16
C PRO A 86 37.08 -6.51 -29.10
N GLY A 87 36.13 -5.65 -28.73
CA GLY A 87 35.63 -4.53 -29.51
C GLY A 87 34.15 -4.61 -29.92
N ASP A 88 33.47 -5.74 -29.70
CA ASP A 88 32.06 -5.88 -29.96
C ASP A 88 31.17 -5.14 -28.93
N TRP A 89 30.02 -4.64 -29.41
CA TRP A 89 29.03 -3.92 -28.59
C TRP A 89 28.44 -4.81 -27.49
N SER A 90 28.20 -6.10 -27.75
CA SER A 90 27.62 -7.05 -26.82
C SER A 90 28.62 -7.44 -25.72
N LYS A 91 28.32 -7.11 -24.46
CA LYS A 91 29.16 -7.44 -23.32
C LYS A 91 28.54 -8.49 -22.38
N SER A 92 27.27 -8.83 -22.60
CA SER A 92 26.52 -9.77 -21.77
C SER A 92 25.69 -10.72 -22.65
N PRO A 93 25.25 -11.88 -22.13
CA PRO A 93 24.28 -12.73 -22.83
C PRO A 93 23.00 -11.97 -23.24
N LEU A 94 22.51 -11.06 -22.40
CA LEU A 94 21.37 -10.18 -22.69
C LEU A 94 21.61 -9.38 -23.96
N ASP A 95 22.75 -8.70 -24.05
CA ASP A 95 23.13 -7.90 -25.22
C ASP A 95 23.25 -8.77 -26.47
N GLY A 96 23.75 -10.00 -26.33
CA GLY A 96 23.86 -10.96 -27.42
C GLY A 96 22.51 -11.34 -28.01
N HIS A 97 21.49 -11.57 -27.19
CA HIS A 97 20.12 -11.83 -27.66
C HIS A 97 19.54 -10.63 -28.41
N VAL A 98 19.71 -9.43 -27.85
CA VAL A 98 19.20 -8.19 -28.46
C VAL A 98 19.91 -7.87 -29.76
N LEU A 99 21.24 -7.97 -29.79
CA LEU A 99 22.01 -7.73 -31.02
C LEU A 99 21.65 -8.68 -32.17
N ARG A 100 21.36 -9.95 -31.86
CA ARG A 100 20.92 -10.92 -32.85
C ARG A 100 19.59 -10.51 -33.47
N ALA A 101 18.63 -10.08 -32.63
CA ALA A 101 17.33 -9.61 -33.10
C ALA A 101 17.45 -8.32 -33.94
N MET A 102 18.27 -7.36 -33.52
CA MET A 102 18.56 -6.14 -34.30
C MET A 102 19.11 -6.49 -35.67
N LYS A 103 20.16 -7.32 -35.74
CA LYS A 103 20.78 -7.74 -37.01
C LYS A 103 19.80 -8.46 -37.94
N ALA A 104 18.95 -9.32 -37.40
CA ALA A 104 17.91 -10.00 -38.17
C ALA A 104 16.89 -9.03 -38.81
N ASN A 105 16.72 -7.85 -38.22
CA ASN A 105 15.83 -6.78 -38.71
C ASN A 105 16.58 -5.62 -39.40
N GLY A 106 17.85 -5.83 -39.77
CA GLY A 106 18.66 -4.85 -40.50
C GLY A 106 18.99 -3.59 -39.68
N LEU A 107 18.96 -3.69 -38.33
CA LEU A 107 19.23 -2.60 -37.40
C LEU A 107 20.61 -2.76 -36.74
N GLU A 108 21.10 -1.66 -36.22
CA GLU A 108 22.34 -1.58 -35.46
C GLU A 108 22.07 -0.83 -34.15
N PRO A 109 22.84 -1.09 -33.07
CA PRO A 109 22.74 -0.37 -31.85
C PRO A 109 23.01 1.12 -31.98
N SER A 110 22.28 1.94 -31.27
CA SER A 110 22.61 3.37 -31.09
C SER A 110 23.91 3.56 -30.32
N HIS A 111 24.54 4.72 -30.48
CA HIS A 111 25.68 5.11 -29.66
C HIS A 111 25.28 5.06 -28.16
N PRO A 112 26.25 4.85 -27.25
CA PRO A 112 25.98 4.96 -25.82
C PRO A 112 25.43 6.34 -25.44
N ALA A 113 24.54 6.39 -24.47
CA ALA A 113 24.14 7.62 -23.84
C ALA A 113 25.33 8.25 -23.09
N ASP A 114 25.35 9.58 -23.00
CA ASP A 114 26.31 10.27 -22.13
C ASP A 114 26.08 9.88 -20.64
N LEU A 115 27.09 10.13 -19.81
CA LEU A 115 27.05 9.72 -18.41
C LEU A 115 25.90 10.41 -17.62
N ALA A 116 25.58 11.66 -17.92
CA ALA A 116 24.50 12.36 -17.23
C ALA A 116 23.12 11.75 -17.58
N THR A 117 22.89 11.49 -18.87
CA THR A 117 21.68 10.81 -19.36
C THR A 117 21.55 9.40 -18.78
N TRP A 118 22.64 8.60 -18.77
CA TRP A 118 22.63 7.27 -18.17
C TRP A 118 22.37 7.34 -16.67
N LEU A 119 23.05 8.23 -15.93
CA LEU A 119 22.89 8.38 -14.49
C LEU A 119 21.44 8.79 -14.14
N ARG A 120 20.89 9.79 -14.86
CA ARG A 120 19.50 10.22 -14.67
C ARG A 120 18.52 9.05 -14.89
N ARG A 121 18.70 8.32 -15.98
CA ARG A 121 17.86 7.16 -16.31
C ARG A 121 17.89 6.11 -15.20
N VAL A 122 19.08 5.65 -14.82
CA VAL A 122 19.22 4.56 -13.83
C VAL A 122 18.77 4.97 -12.42
N THR A 123 19.01 6.23 -12.04
CA THR A 123 18.57 6.73 -10.73
C THR A 123 17.03 6.83 -10.68
N LEU A 124 16.39 7.36 -11.72
CA LEU A 124 14.93 7.39 -11.82
C LEU A 124 14.30 6.00 -11.85
N ASP A 125 14.91 5.04 -12.52
CA ASP A 125 14.40 3.67 -12.60
C ASP A 125 14.52 2.92 -11.28
N LEU A 126 15.66 3.02 -10.63
CA LEU A 126 15.93 2.27 -9.42
C LEU A 126 15.32 2.94 -8.18
N THR A 127 15.33 4.27 -8.10
CA THR A 127 14.91 5.00 -6.89
C THR A 127 13.65 5.85 -7.06
N GLY A 128 13.22 6.13 -8.29
CA GLY A 128 12.12 7.04 -8.60
C GLY A 128 12.46 8.51 -8.39
N LEU A 129 13.71 8.85 -8.11
CA LEU A 129 14.23 10.21 -7.88
C LEU A 129 15.27 10.58 -8.92
N PRO A 130 15.46 11.86 -9.24
CA PRO A 130 16.58 12.31 -10.06
C PRO A 130 17.88 12.23 -9.24
N PRO A 131 19.04 12.04 -9.89
CA PRO A 131 20.32 12.18 -9.20
C PRO A 131 20.61 13.65 -8.88
N THR A 132 21.50 13.86 -7.92
CA THR A 132 22.04 15.18 -7.60
C THR A 132 23.21 15.57 -8.52
N ILE A 133 23.55 16.86 -8.55
CA ILE A 133 24.73 17.36 -9.26
C ILE A 133 25.99 16.69 -8.69
N ASP A 134 26.11 16.58 -7.37
CA ASP A 134 27.25 15.95 -6.69
C ASP A 134 27.41 14.46 -7.09
N GLU A 135 26.33 13.75 -7.30
CA GLU A 135 26.36 12.34 -7.77
C GLU A 135 26.86 12.26 -9.22
N LEU A 136 26.51 13.23 -10.07
CA LEU A 136 27.05 13.31 -11.43
C LEU A 136 28.54 13.64 -11.40
N ASP A 137 28.94 14.65 -10.64
CA ASP A 137 30.33 15.05 -10.53
C ASP A 137 31.20 13.91 -9.95
N ALA A 138 30.69 13.16 -8.96
CA ALA A 138 31.34 11.98 -8.40
C ALA A 138 31.51 10.86 -9.45
N LEU A 139 30.49 10.61 -10.29
CA LEU A 139 30.56 9.61 -11.35
C LEU A 139 31.57 10.01 -12.43
N VAL A 140 31.60 11.29 -12.85
CA VAL A 140 32.53 11.81 -13.84
C VAL A 140 33.97 11.73 -13.31
N ALA A 141 34.18 11.97 -12.05
CA ALA A 141 35.49 11.90 -11.40
C ALA A 141 35.97 10.46 -11.17
N ASP A 142 35.09 9.46 -11.15
CA ASP A 142 35.46 8.05 -10.87
C ASP A 142 36.02 7.35 -12.10
N GLN A 143 37.32 7.45 -12.30
CA GLN A 143 38.03 6.82 -13.42
C GLN A 143 38.36 5.34 -13.22
N ARG A 144 37.95 4.73 -12.11
CA ARG A 144 38.18 3.31 -11.82
C ARG A 144 37.24 2.42 -12.63
N SER A 145 37.71 1.23 -13.05
CA SER A 145 36.84 0.26 -13.70
C SER A 145 35.62 -0.06 -12.80
N GLY A 146 34.44 -0.31 -13.39
CA GLY A 146 33.21 -0.61 -12.64
C GLY A 146 32.57 0.61 -11.97
N ALA A 147 32.79 1.85 -12.43
CA ALA A 147 32.15 3.03 -11.89
C ALA A 147 30.61 2.93 -11.94
N ARG A 148 30.05 2.44 -13.07
CA ARG A 148 28.59 2.20 -13.20
C ARG A 148 28.09 1.16 -12.22
N ASP A 149 28.85 0.07 -11.98
CA ASP A 149 28.49 -0.97 -11.01
C ASP A 149 28.32 -0.38 -9.61
N ARG A 150 29.30 0.44 -9.16
CA ARG A 150 29.24 1.09 -7.85
C ARG A 150 28.02 2.01 -7.69
N VAL A 151 27.65 2.73 -8.74
CA VAL A 151 26.43 3.55 -8.75
C VAL A 151 25.19 2.67 -8.60
N VAL A 152 25.07 1.60 -9.39
CA VAL A 152 23.92 0.69 -9.35
C VAL A 152 23.82 0.01 -7.98
N ASP A 153 24.93 -0.50 -7.45
CA ASP A 153 24.95 -1.17 -6.14
C ASP A 153 24.52 -0.20 -5.01
N ARG A 154 24.97 1.06 -5.05
CA ARG A 154 24.54 2.10 -4.11
C ARG A 154 23.04 2.42 -4.23
N LEU A 155 22.52 2.54 -5.45
CA LEU A 155 21.11 2.82 -5.67
C LEU A 155 20.21 1.68 -5.20
N LEU A 156 20.57 0.43 -5.49
CA LEU A 156 19.86 -0.77 -5.04
C LEU A 156 19.85 -0.91 -3.52
N ALA A 157 20.90 -0.47 -2.84
CA ALA A 157 20.98 -0.51 -1.36
C ALA A 157 20.23 0.64 -0.66
N SER A 158 19.60 1.56 -1.40
CA SER A 158 18.94 2.73 -0.83
C SER A 158 17.49 2.45 -0.40
N ASP A 159 17.01 3.17 0.63
CA ASP A 159 15.58 3.16 1.00
C ASP A 159 14.70 3.64 -0.15
N ALA A 160 15.18 4.57 -0.97
CA ALA A 160 14.46 5.08 -2.13
C ALA A 160 14.18 4.02 -3.19
N TYR A 161 15.07 3.02 -3.34
CA TYR A 161 14.83 1.84 -4.16
C TYR A 161 13.60 1.06 -3.66
N ALA A 162 13.58 0.76 -2.37
CA ALA A 162 12.48 0.02 -1.77
C ALA A 162 11.13 0.75 -1.97
N GLU A 163 11.10 2.06 -1.79
CA GLU A 163 9.91 2.88 -2.01
C GLU A 163 9.46 2.88 -3.47
N ARG A 164 10.39 3.00 -4.45
CA ARG A 164 10.07 2.98 -5.87
C ARG A 164 9.45 1.66 -6.31
N TRP A 165 10.07 0.53 -5.95
CA TRP A 165 9.61 -0.79 -6.37
C TRP A 165 8.38 -1.25 -5.57
N SER A 166 8.21 -0.76 -4.35
CA SER A 166 6.94 -0.92 -3.62
C SER A 166 5.79 -0.18 -4.31
N SER A 167 6.01 1.03 -4.82
CA SER A 167 4.98 1.78 -5.56
C SER A 167 4.46 1.00 -6.76
N TRP A 168 5.36 0.35 -7.51
CA TRP A 168 4.99 -0.55 -8.61
C TRP A 168 4.17 -1.75 -8.14
N TRP A 169 4.60 -2.43 -7.06
CA TRP A 169 3.88 -3.58 -6.52
C TRP A 169 2.51 -3.24 -5.96
N LEU A 170 2.36 -2.08 -5.36
CA LEU A 170 1.10 -1.63 -4.76
C LEU A 170 -0.01 -1.38 -5.77
N ASP A 171 0.31 -1.12 -7.04
CA ASP A 171 -0.68 -1.11 -8.13
C ASP A 171 -1.20 -2.52 -8.40
N LEU A 172 -0.30 -3.51 -8.48
CA LEU A 172 -0.68 -4.92 -8.65
C LEU A 172 -1.51 -5.42 -7.47
N ALA A 173 -1.17 -4.97 -6.25
CA ALA A 173 -1.90 -5.29 -5.03
C ALA A 173 -3.24 -4.55 -4.90
N ARG A 174 -3.55 -3.57 -5.72
CA ARG A 174 -4.74 -2.69 -5.61
C ARG A 174 -4.77 -1.91 -4.30
N TYR A 175 -3.59 -1.58 -3.75
CA TYR A 175 -3.49 -0.91 -2.45
C TYR A 175 -4.29 0.37 -2.40
N ALA A 176 -5.14 0.51 -1.37
CA ALA A 176 -5.84 1.74 -1.05
C ALA A 176 -6.06 1.89 0.46
N ASP A 177 -6.22 3.13 0.89
CA ASP A 177 -6.60 3.50 2.26
C ASP A 177 -8.13 3.59 2.42
N SER A 178 -8.90 2.90 1.55
CA SER A 178 -10.36 2.91 1.55
C SER A 178 -10.95 1.60 1.03
N GLN A 179 -12.25 1.38 1.28
CA GLN A 179 -12.95 0.13 0.99
C GLN A 179 -13.42 -0.01 -0.45
N GLY A 180 -13.64 1.10 -1.17
CA GLY A 180 -14.26 1.11 -2.49
C GLY A 180 -15.79 1.16 -2.43
N TYR A 181 -16.44 0.89 -3.58
CA TYR A 181 -17.86 1.11 -3.83
C TYR A 181 -18.28 2.57 -3.55
N GLU A 182 -19.58 2.87 -3.41
CA GLU A 182 -20.03 4.26 -3.28
C GLU A 182 -19.70 4.91 -1.92
N LYS A 183 -19.84 4.18 -0.82
CA LYS A 183 -19.48 4.70 0.51
C LYS A 183 -18.00 4.93 0.66
N ASP A 184 -17.22 4.04 0.13
CA ASP A 184 -15.77 4.09 0.14
C ASP A 184 -15.18 4.53 1.49
N SER A 185 -15.56 3.79 2.53
CA SER A 185 -15.14 4.05 3.90
C SER A 185 -13.63 3.93 4.07
N LEU A 186 -13.06 4.73 4.97
CA LEU A 186 -11.60 4.83 5.10
C LEU A 186 -11.01 3.64 5.87
N ARG A 187 -9.97 3.03 5.32
CA ARG A 187 -9.13 1.98 5.92
C ARG A 187 -7.79 2.55 6.40
N ARG A 188 -7.80 3.30 7.47
CA ARG A 188 -6.63 4.05 7.98
C ARG A 188 -5.48 3.19 8.50
N SER A 189 -5.60 1.86 8.48
CA SER A 189 -4.59 0.91 8.96
C SER A 189 -3.78 0.24 7.85
N MET A 190 -4.22 0.34 6.60
CA MET A 190 -3.62 -0.39 5.48
C MET A 190 -2.16 0.00 5.19
N TRP A 191 -1.72 1.19 5.64
CA TRP A 191 -0.33 1.60 5.52
C TRP A 191 0.67 0.59 6.10
N ARG A 192 0.28 -0.25 7.07
CA ARG A 192 1.14 -1.31 7.59
C ARG A 192 1.48 -2.36 6.54
N TYR A 193 0.53 -2.73 5.67
CA TYR A 193 0.81 -3.60 4.54
C TYR A 193 1.75 -2.94 3.53
N ARG A 194 1.55 -1.66 3.20
CA ARG A 194 2.50 -0.90 2.36
C ARG A 194 3.90 -0.92 2.96
N ASP A 195 4.02 -0.66 4.26
CA ASP A 195 5.31 -0.65 4.95
C ASP A 195 5.96 -2.04 4.98
N TRP A 196 5.14 -3.11 5.08
CA TRP A 196 5.62 -4.48 4.93
C TRP A 196 6.20 -4.72 3.52
N VAL A 197 5.54 -4.24 2.49
CA VAL A 197 6.05 -4.33 1.10
C VAL A 197 7.35 -3.57 0.94
N ILE A 198 7.46 -2.35 1.50
CA ILE A 198 8.70 -1.56 1.48
C ILE A 198 9.84 -2.33 2.14
N GLU A 199 9.61 -2.93 3.30
CA GLU A 199 10.63 -3.70 4.01
C GLU A 199 11.05 -4.96 3.25
N ALA A 200 10.10 -5.64 2.59
CA ALA A 200 10.41 -6.80 1.76
C ALA A 200 11.33 -6.45 0.59
N PHE A 201 11.09 -5.33 -0.11
CA PHE A 201 11.98 -4.86 -1.16
C PHE A 201 13.30 -4.33 -0.61
N ARG A 202 13.29 -3.61 0.52
CA ARG A 202 14.49 -3.09 1.19
C ARG A 202 15.46 -4.20 1.59
N SER A 203 14.93 -5.31 2.06
CA SER A 203 15.72 -6.50 2.43
C SER A 203 16.05 -7.41 1.25
N ASN A 204 15.66 -7.04 0.02
CA ASN A 204 15.75 -7.89 -1.16
C ASN A 204 15.20 -9.31 -0.91
N MET A 205 14.01 -9.38 -0.27
CA MET A 205 13.36 -10.66 0.01
C MET A 205 13.23 -11.47 -1.29
N PRO A 206 13.65 -12.75 -1.33
CA PRO A 206 13.45 -13.61 -2.49
C PRO A 206 11.98 -13.59 -2.95
N PHE A 207 11.76 -13.42 -4.26
CA PHE A 207 10.41 -13.19 -4.78
C PHE A 207 9.48 -14.41 -4.60
N ASP A 208 10.02 -15.60 -4.54
CA ASP A 208 9.28 -16.82 -4.18
C ASP A 208 8.76 -16.76 -2.74
N GLN A 209 9.62 -16.36 -1.79
CA GLN A 209 9.22 -16.13 -0.40
C GLN A 209 8.20 -14.99 -0.29
N PHE A 210 8.44 -13.88 -0.97
CA PHE A 210 7.51 -12.74 -1.04
C PHE A 210 6.12 -13.15 -1.52
N THR A 211 6.04 -14.02 -2.53
CA THR A 211 4.79 -14.57 -3.07
C THR A 211 4.10 -15.48 -2.04
N VAL A 212 4.84 -16.43 -1.46
CA VAL A 212 4.28 -17.37 -0.48
C VAL A 212 3.69 -16.62 0.71
N LEU A 213 4.36 -15.59 1.21
CA LEU A 213 3.89 -14.81 2.35
C LEU A 213 2.60 -14.06 2.05
N GLN A 214 2.48 -13.47 0.87
CA GLN A 214 1.28 -12.70 0.50
C GLN A 214 0.06 -13.57 0.23
N LEU A 215 0.25 -14.76 -0.33
CA LEU A 215 -0.85 -15.67 -0.62
C LEU A 215 -1.26 -16.52 0.58
N ALA A 216 -0.31 -16.87 1.45
CA ALA A 216 -0.50 -17.91 2.46
C ALA A 216 0.38 -17.75 3.71
N GLY A 217 0.81 -16.54 4.06
CA GLY A 217 1.67 -16.31 5.22
C GLY A 217 1.04 -16.73 6.55
N ASP A 218 -0.30 -16.69 6.64
CA ASP A 218 -1.08 -17.16 7.78
C ASP A 218 -1.10 -18.69 7.94
N LEU A 219 -0.83 -19.44 6.87
CA LEU A 219 -0.81 -20.89 6.85
C LEU A 219 0.55 -21.50 7.17
N LEU A 220 1.56 -20.70 7.41
CA LEU A 220 2.89 -21.19 7.80
C LEU A 220 2.88 -21.67 9.26
N PRO A 221 3.57 -22.77 9.59
CA PRO A 221 3.70 -23.23 10.97
C PRO A 221 4.31 -22.14 11.86
N GLY A 222 3.64 -21.77 12.95
CA GLY A 222 4.11 -20.75 13.87
C GLY A 222 4.20 -19.34 13.24
N ALA A 223 3.36 -19.01 12.26
CA ALA A 223 3.37 -17.76 11.52
C ALA A 223 3.54 -16.53 12.44
N THR A 224 4.50 -15.67 12.11
CA THR A 224 4.75 -14.41 12.80
C THR A 224 3.72 -13.34 12.43
N THR A 225 3.71 -12.22 13.16
CA THR A 225 2.88 -11.05 12.85
C THR A 225 3.14 -10.55 11.42
N GLU A 226 4.39 -10.40 11.02
CA GLU A 226 4.77 -9.93 9.68
C GLU A 226 4.37 -10.91 8.57
N GLN A 227 4.49 -12.22 8.80
CA GLN A 227 4.06 -13.24 7.84
C GLN A 227 2.53 -13.21 7.63
N ARG A 228 1.75 -13.02 8.69
CA ARG A 228 0.30 -12.85 8.60
C ARG A 228 -0.08 -11.53 7.95
N LEU A 229 0.64 -10.43 8.28
CA LEU A 229 0.41 -9.11 7.71
C LEU A 229 0.56 -9.12 6.18
N ALA A 230 1.49 -9.89 5.63
CA ALA A 230 1.67 -10.04 4.19
C ALA A 230 0.38 -10.44 3.46
N THR A 231 -0.49 -11.24 4.10
CA THR A 231 -1.76 -11.69 3.51
C THR A 231 -2.77 -10.56 3.28
N ALA A 232 -2.50 -9.36 3.79
CA ALA A 232 -3.29 -8.17 3.50
C ALA A 232 -3.29 -7.82 2.00
N PHE A 233 -2.40 -8.40 1.17
CA PHE A 233 -2.47 -8.37 -0.29
C PHE A 233 -3.87 -8.75 -0.80
N HIS A 234 -4.42 -9.85 -0.33
CA HIS A 234 -5.74 -10.32 -0.70
C HIS A 234 -6.89 -9.71 0.12
N ARG A 235 -6.58 -8.79 1.03
CA ARG A 235 -7.57 -7.96 1.72
C ARG A 235 -7.67 -6.55 1.13
N GLN A 236 -6.98 -6.30 0.01
CA GLN A 236 -7.19 -5.11 -0.82
C GLN A 236 -8.45 -5.20 -1.70
N THR A 237 -9.17 -6.31 -1.68
CA THR A 237 -10.51 -6.41 -2.28
C THR A 237 -11.42 -5.31 -1.77
N MET A 238 -12.31 -4.82 -2.60
CA MET A 238 -13.36 -3.89 -2.17
C MET A 238 -14.30 -4.59 -1.18
N THR A 239 -14.85 -3.83 -0.24
CA THR A 239 -15.87 -4.27 0.72
C THR A 239 -17.09 -3.39 0.57
N ASN A 240 -18.27 -4.00 0.39
CA ASN A 240 -19.52 -3.27 0.26
C ASN A 240 -20.19 -3.12 1.63
N THR A 241 -20.39 -1.88 2.06
CA THR A 241 -21.01 -1.55 3.35
C THR A 241 -22.31 -0.75 3.16
N GLU A 242 -22.90 -0.82 1.97
CA GLU A 242 -24.15 -0.13 1.63
C GLU A 242 -25.36 -0.86 2.21
N GLY A 243 -26.45 -0.11 2.41
CA GLY A 243 -27.68 -0.70 2.95
C GLY A 243 -28.41 -1.54 1.91
N GLY A 244 -28.85 -2.76 2.30
CA GLY A 244 -29.63 -3.64 1.47
C GLY A 244 -28.85 -4.57 0.55
N THR A 245 -27.52 -4.66 0.75
CA THR A 245 -26.64 -5.58 0.02
C THR A 245 -26.59 -6.96 0.69
N ASP A 246 -26.30 -7.99 -0.10
CA ASP A 246 -26.07 -9.35 0.39
C ASP A 246 -24.56 -9.54 0.62
N ASN A 247 -24.15 -9.75 1.86
CA ASN A 247 -22.73 -9.96 2.20
C ASN A 247 -22.13 -11.17 1.49
N GLU A 248 -22.92 -12.23 1.20
CA GLU A 248 -22.44 -13.41 0.49
C GLU A 248 -22.13 -13.10 -0.98
N GLU A 249 -22.93 -12.27 -1.64
CA GLU A 249 -22.66 -11.80 -3.01
C GLU A 249 -21.29 -11.11 -3.08
N PHE A 250 -21.03 -10.16 -2.17
CA PHE A 250 -19.78 -9.42 -2.17
C PHE A 250 -18.60 -10.22 -1.64
N ARG A 251 -18.82 -11.20 -0.74
CA ARG A 251 -17.80 -12.20 -0.38
C ARG A 251 -17.37 -13.01 -1.60
N VAL A 252 -18.32 -13.51 -2.38
CA VAL A 252 -18.07 -14.25 -3.62
C VAL A 252 -17.33 -13.37 -4.63
N ALA A 253 -17.75 -12.11 -4.81
CA ALA A 253 -17.08 -11.16 -5.68
C ALA A 253 -15.62 -10.93 -5.24
N ALA A 254 -15.36 -10.84 -3.93
CA ALA A 254 -14.00 -10.72 -3.41
C ALA A 254 -13.14 -11.97 -3.66
N VAL A 255 -13.72 -13.16 -3.61
CA VAL A 255 -13.00 -14.41 -3.94
C VAL A 255 -12.70 -14.49 -5.44
N ILE A 256 -13.63 -14.08 -6.30
CA ILE A 256 -13.43 -13.95 -7.76
C ILE A 256 -12.27 -13.00 -8.04
N ASP A 257 -12.28 -11.80 -7.46
CA ASP A 257 -11.19 -10.82 -7.59
C ASP A 257 -9.83 -11.38 -7.14
N ARG A 258 -9.79 -12.25 -6.12
CA ARG A 258 -8.56 -12.93 -5.69
C ARG A 258 -8.04 -13.91 -6.74
N VAL A 259 -8.93 -14.69 -7.37
CA VAL A 259 -8.55 -15.59 -8.47
C VAL A 259 -7.99 -14.78 -9.63
N ASP A 260 -8.75 -13.79 -10.11
CA ASP A 260 -8.37 -12.98 -11.26
C ASP A 260 -7.05 -12.23 -11.00
N THR A 261 -6.90 -11.62 -9.83
CA THR A 261 -5.65 -10.96 -9.44
C THR A 261 -4.48 -11.93 -9.38
N THR A 262 -4.66 -13.11 -8.77
CA THR A 262 -3.58 -14.10 -8.67
C THR A 262 -3.14 -14.56 -10.05
N MET A 263 -4.07 -14.93 -10.90
CA MET A 263 -3.74 -15.41 -12.25
C MET A 263 -3.17 -14.28 -13.12
N SER A 264 -3.71 -13.10 -13.04
CA SER A 264 -3.17 -11.95 -13.77
C SER A 264 -1.76 -11.58 -13.29
N VAL A 265 -1.53 -11.49 -11.97
CA VAL A 265 -0.24 -11.03 -11.41
C VAL A 265 0.87 -12.04 -11.63
N TRP A 266 0.64 -13.33 -11.40
CA TRP A 266 1.71 -14.34 -11.47
C TRP A 266 1.74 -15.09 -12.77
N MET A 267 0.59 -15.31 -13.42
CA MET A 267 0.49 -16.13 -14.63
C MET A 267 0.27 -15.31 -15.90
N GLY A 268 0.01 -13.99 -15.80
CA GLY A 268 -0.31 -13.18 -17.00
C GLY A 268 -1.49 -13.76 -17.77
N SER A 269 -2.50 -14.27 -17.05
CA SER A 269 -3.64 -14.97 -17.64
C SER A 269 -4.95 -14.36 -17.15
N THR A 270 -5.85 -14.09 -18.08
CA THR A 270 -7.19 -13.54 -17.78
C THR A 270 -8.20 -14.67 -17.72
N LEU A 271 -8.73 -14.96 -16.53
CA LEU A 271 -9.67 -16.07 -16.33
C LEU A 271 -11.13 -15.62 -16.11
N GLY A 272 -11.38 -14.32 -16.01
CA GLY A 272 -12.71 -13.80 -15.68
C GLY A 272 -13.86 -14.27 -16.59
N CYS A 273 -13.59 -14.57 -17.87
CA CYS A 273 -14.56 -15.17 -18.77
C CYS A 273 -15.03 -16.56 -18.32
N ALA A 274 -14.13 -17.33 -17.69
CA ALA A 274 -14.40 -18.69 -17.23
C ALA A 274 -15.31 -18.76 -15.99
N GLN A 275 -15.60 -17.62 -15.35
CA GLN A 275 -16.59 -17.54 -14.29
C GLN A 275 -18.00 -17.97 -14.73
N CYS A 276 -18.41 -17.67 -15.97
CA CYS A 276 -19.78 -17.89 -16.45
C CYS A 276 -19.89 -19.05 -17.44
N HIS A 277 -18.83 -19.36 -18.19
CA HIS A 277 -18.76 -20.37 -19.24
C HIS A 277 -17.29 -20.71 -19.52
N ASP A 278 -16.99 -21.78 -20.19
CA ASP A 278 -15.62 -22.10 -20.61
C ASP A 278 -14.99 -20.93 -21.35
N HIS A 279 -13.69 -20.66 -21.09
CA HIS A 279 -13.01 -19.53 -21.68
C HIS A 279 -13.05 -19.60 -23.21
N LYS A 280 -13.36 -18.47 -23.88
CA LYS A 280 -13.63 -18.47 -25.31
C LYS A 280 -12.41 -18.82 -26.16
N TYR A 281 -11.22 -18.47 -25.73
CA TYR A 281 -10.00 -18.56 -26.52
C TYR A 281 -8.95 -19.46 -25.88
N ASP A 282 -8.75 -19.34 -24.60
CA ASP A 282 -7.78 -20.13 -23.84
C ASP A 282 -8.39 -21.42 -23.30
N PRO A 283 -7.58 -22.47 -23.07
CA PRO A 283 -8.07 -23.79 -22.67
C PRO A 283 -8.40 -23.86 -21.16
N PHE A 284 -9.26 -22.94 -20.70
CA PHE A 284 -9.76 -22.91 -19.33
C PHE A 284 -11.26 -23.19 -19.30
N SER A 285 -11.66 -24.25 -18.61
CA SER A 285 -13.05 -24.55 -18.38
C SER A 285 -13.63 -23.75 -17.19
N GLN A 286 -14.96 -23.58 -17.15
CA GLN A 286 -15.65 -23.02 -16.00
C GLN A 286 -15.34 -23.83 -14.72
N LYS A 287 -15.26 -25.15 -14.83
CA LYS A 287 -14.92 -26.01 -13.71
C LYS A 287 -13.54 -25.67 -13.13
N GLU A 288 -12.53 -25.50 -13.97
CA GLU A 288 -11.17 -25.15 -13.53
C GLU A 288 -11.10 -23.76 -12.89
N PHE A 289 -11.94 -22.82 -13.33
CA PHE A 289 -12.08 -21.54 -12.63
C PHE A 289 -12.56 -21.72 -11.19
N PHE A 290 -13.59 -22.54 -10.97
CA PHE A 290 -14.09 -22.80 -9.62
C PHE A 290 -13.19 -23.73 -8.80
N GLU A 291 -12.37 -24.55 -9.43
CA GLU A 291 -11.29 -25.27 -8.75
C GLU A 291 -10.20 -24.32 -8.22
N LEU A 292 -9.87 -23.22 -8.96
CA LEU A 292 -9.02 -22.15 -8.47
C LEU A 292 -9.71 -21.31 -7.38
N PHE A 293 -10.99 -21.00 -7.55
CA PHE A 293 -11.82 -20.33 -6.57
C PHE A 293 -11.79 -21.05 -5.22
N ALA A 294 -11.80 -22.39 -5.22
CA ALA A 294 -11.79 -23.22 -4.02
C ALA A 294 -10.55 -23.00 -3.12
N PHE A 295 -9.42 -22.53 -3.66
CA PHE A 295 -8.25 -22.16 -2.86
C PHE A 295 -8.50 -20.94 -1.95
N PHE A 296 -9.37 -20.02 -2.39
CA PHE A 296 -9.63 -18.75 -1.70
C PHE A 296 -10.99 -18.73 -0.98
N ASP A 297 -11.88 -19.68 -1.26
CA ASP A 297 -13.21 -19.77 -0.66
C ASP A 297 -13.19 -20.11 0.83
N GLN A 298 -12.09 -20.67 1.31
CA GLN A 298 -11.93 -21.16 2.69
C GLN A 298 -11.43 -20.09 3.67
N THR A 299 -11.58 -18.81 3.36
CA THR A 299 -11.15 -17.70 4.24
C THR A 299 -12.30 -17.20 5.12
N GLU A 300 -11.98 -16.69 6.33
CA GLU A 300 -12.97 -16.25 7.33
C GLU A 300 -13.71 -14.96 6.96
N ASP A 301 -13.15 -14.13 6.08
CA ASP A 301 -13.76 -12.85 5.72
C ASP A 301 -15.12 -13.02 5.03
N ALA A 302 -16.02 -12.09 5.29
CA ALA A 302 -17.42 -12.20 4.92
C ALA A 302 -18.05 -10.83 4.55
N ASP A 303 -17.27 -9.96 3.94
CA ASP A 303 -17.71 -8.64 3.47
C ASP A 303 -18.49 -7.83 4.52
N ARG A 304 -17.88 -7.58 5.67
CA ARG A 304 -18.47 -6.86 6.79
C ARG A 304 -17.77 -5.54 7.06
N ASP A 305 -18.47 -4.58 7.61
CA ASP A 305 -17.99 -3.23 7.95
C ASP A 305 -16.71 -3.19 8.78
N ASN A 306 -16.51 -4.20 9.63
CA ASN A 306 -15.37 -4.27 10.54
C ASN A 306 -14.11 -4.84 9.90
N ASP A 307 -14.12 -5.13 8.59
CA ASP A 307 -13.00 -5.74 7.85
C ASP A 307 -12.43 -7.03 8.50
N ALA A 308 -13.20 -7.73 9.33
CA ALA A 308 -12.74 -8.96 9.98
C ALA A 308 -12.42 -10.07 8.94
N PRO A 309 -11.45 -10.95 9.21
CA PRO A 309 -10.56 -10.99 10.37
C PRO A 309 -9.47 -9.92 10.31
N THR A 310 -9.19 -9.33 11.48
CA THR A 310 -8.14 -8.34 11.65
C THR A 310 -7.10 -8.79 12.69
N MET A 311 -5.94 -8.16 12.68
CA MET A 311 -4.85 -8.42 13.62
C MET A 311 -4.16 -7.11 14.00
N LEU A 312 -3.72 -7.00 15.26
CA LEU A 312 -2.80 -5.94 15.66
C LEU A 312 -1.48 -6.08 14.90
N ALA A 313 -1.04 -5.00 14.33
CA ALA A 313 0.18 -4.96 13.51
C ALA A 313 1.09 -3.80 13.94
N PRO A 314 1.85 -3.94 15.04
CA PRO A 314 2.88 -2.98 15.42
C PRO A 314 3.96 -2.86 14.33
N THR A 315 4.74 -1.78 14.37
CA THR A 315 5.95 -1.72 13.54
C THR A 315 6.99 -2.71 14.07
N LEU A 316 7.98 -3.10 13.27
CA LEU A 316 9.05 -4.00 13.72
C LEU A 316 9.79 -3.46 14.95
N ALA A 317 10.03 -2.15 15.02
CA ALA A 317 10.65 -1.51 16.17
C ALA A 317 9.74 -1.58 17.41
N ASP A 318 8.45 -1.38 17.25
CA ASP A 318 7.49 -1.45 18.36
C ASP A 318 7.22 -2.89 18.79
N ASP A 319 7.25 -3.89 17.89
CA ASP A 319 7.07 -5.31 18.26
C ASP A 319 8.12 -5.79 19.27
N ALA A 320 9.37 -5.39 19.10
CA ALA A 320 10.43 -5.68 20.05
C ALA A 320 10.20 -4.99 21.42
N ALA A 321 9.79 -3.73 21.41
CA ALA A 321 9.46 -2.98 22.63
C ALA A 321 8.24 -3.56 23.36
N ILE A 322 7.20 -3.96 22.61
CA ILE A 322 5.99 -4.58 23.17
C ILE A 322 6.31 -5.86 23.94
N LYS A 323 7.16 -6.72 23.42
CA LYS A 323 7.57 -7.96 24.11
C LYS A 323 8.23 -7.67 25.46
N VAL A 324 9.05 -6.63 25.55
CA VAL A 324 9.65 -6.19 26.80
C VAL A 324 8.57 -5.67 27.76
N ILE A 325 7.67 -4.83 27.27
CA ILE A 325 6.56 -4.28 28.05
C ILE A 325 5.67 -5.41 28.60
N GLU A 326 5.32 -6.40 27.81
CA GLU A 326 4.50 -7.56 28.22
C GLU A 326 5.16 -8.36 29.34
N LEU A 327 6.48 -8.59 29.26
CA LEU A 327 7.23 -9.24 30.32
C LEU A 327 7.25 -8.42 31.61
N GLU A 328 7.46 -7.10 31.51
CA GLU A 328 7.44 -6.19 32.65
C GLU A 328 6.04 -6.07 33.27
N LEU A 329 4.98 -6.02 32.44
CA LEU A 329 3.59 -6.03 32.92
C LEU A 329 3.28 -7.34 33.66
N GLY A 330 3.67 -8.48 33.12
CA GLY A 330 3.49 -9.78 33.76
C GLY A 330 4.19 -9.84 35.13
N ALA A 331 5.44 -9.40 35.18
CA ALA A 331 6.20 -9.33 36.43
C ALA A 331 5.57 -8.37 37.46
N ALA A 332 5.16 -7.17 37.02
CA ALA A 332 4.56 -6.18 37.91
C ALA A 332 3.18 -6.61 38.43
N ARG A 333 2.37 -7.26 37.60
CA ARG A 333 1.06 -7.81 38.02
C ARG A 333 1.23 -8.94 39.03
N LYS A 334 2.19 -9.83 38.82
CA LYS A 334 2.51 -10.91 39.75
C LYS A 334 3.02 -10.35 41.09
N GLU A 335 3.94 -9.38 41.06
CA GLU A 335 4.43 -8.69 42.27
C GLU A 335 3.27 -8.03 43.03
N LEU A 336 2.27 -7.50 42.32
CA LEU A 336 1.08 -6.90 42.92
C LEU A 336 0.17 -7.95 43.61
N GLU A 337 0.04 -9.15 43.01
CA GLU A 337 -0.74 -10.27 43.57
C GLU A 337 -0.08 -10.84 44.85
N ASP A 338 1.26 -10.94 44.82
CA ASP A 338 2.04 -11.53 45.92
C ASP A 338 2.23 -10.57 47.10
N ARG A 339 1.69 -9.33 47.05
CA ARG A 339 1.96 -8.26 48.03
C ARG A 339 0.91 -8.13 49.12
N ASP A 340 1.36 -8.04 50.36
CA ASP A 340 0.53 -7.79 51.54
C ASP A 340 0.93 -6.43 52.21
N ASP A 341 0.43 -5.33 51.62
CA ASP A 341 0.72 -3.98 52.15
C ASP A 341 -0.22 -3.60 53.29
N VAL A 342 0.36 -3.12 54.39
CA VAL A 342 -0.42 -2.55 55.51
C VAL A 342 -1.12 -1.25 55.08
N ARG A 343 -2.42 -1.26 55.01
CA ARG A 343 -3.22 -0.09 54.64
C ARG A 343 -3.70 0.66 55.91
N PRO A 344 -3.75 2.01 55.86
CA PRO A 344 -4.41 2.79 56.90
C PRO A 344 -5.90 2.42 57.01
N THR A 345 -6.46 2.50 58.22
CA THR A 345 -7.90 2.39 58.37
C THR A 345 -8.54 3.75 58.02
N MET A 346 -9.78 3.72 57.54
CA MET A 346 -10.45 4.91 57.04
C MET A 346 -11.82 5.05 57.64
N SER A 347 -12.19 6.29 58.03
CA SER A 347 -13.55 6.60 58.45
C SER A 347 -14.53 6.59 57.28
N SER A 348 -15.83 6.60 57.54
CA SER A 348 -16.85 6.91 56.55
C SER A 348 -16.60 8.29 55.91
N TRP A 349 -17.06 8.47 54.67
CA TRP A 349 -17.05 9.79 54.05
C TRP A 349 -18.09 10.71 54.70
N HIS A 350 -17.72 11.97 54.90
CA HIS A 350 -18.63 13.06 55.18
C HIS A 350 -18.66 14.00 53.97
N MET A 351 -19.83 14.38 53.53
CA MET A 351 -20.01 15.21 52.32
C MET A 351 -20.78 16.49 52.65
N LEU A 352 -20.27 17.62 52.18
CA LEU A 352 -20.93 18.92 52.19
C LEU A 352 -21.14 19.37 50.75
N GLY A 353 -22.35 19.79 50.43
CA GLY A 353 -22.66 20.27 49.07
C GLY A 353 -24.01 19.74 48.54
N PRO A 354 -24.48 20.31 47.41
CA PRO A 354 -23.78 21.23 46.48
C PRO A 354 -23.66 22.66 47.08
N VAL A 355 -22.43 23.21 47.12
CA VAL A 355 -22.19 24.63 47.42
C VAL A 355 -22.12 25.38 46.11
N LYS A 356 -23.11 26.22 45.84
CA LYS A 356 -23.23 26.90 44.53
C LYS A 356 -22.25 28.05 44.39
N GLY A 357 -21.59 28.09 43.24
CA GLY A 357 -20.91 29.27 42.69
C GLY A 357 -21.80 30.02 41.72
N GLU A 358 -21.44 31.24 41.35
CA GLU A 358 -22.06 31.99 40.26
C GLU A 358 -21.91 31.28 38.90
N ASN A 359 -20.77 30.65 38.73
CA ASN A 359 -20.42 29.82 37.57
C ASN A 359 -19.35 28.78 37.97
N PHE A 360 -18.91 27.96 37.02
CA PHE A 360 -17.92 26.94 37.30
C PHE A 360 -16.61 27.49 37.89
N ASN A 361 -16.10 28.60 37.35
CA ASN A 361 -14.84 29.20 37.81
C ASN A 361 -15.00 29.75 39.25
N ASP A 362 -16.10 30.38 39.56
CA ASP A 362 -16.39 30.84 40.93
C ASP A 362 -16.52 29.65 41.91
N ALA A 363 -17.26 28.59 41.54
CA ALA A 363 -17.37 27.40 42.37
C ALA A 363 -16.01 26.71 42.61
N ARG A 364 -15.12 26.76 41.64
CA ARG A 364 -13.75 26.20 41.73
C ARG A 364 -12.81 27.05 42.56
N ASP A 365 -12.71 28.36 42.24
CA ASP A 365 -11.65 29.23 42.76
C ASP A 365 -12.01 29.89 44.09
N ARG A 366 -13.32 30.04 44.37
CA ARG A 366 -13.79 30.61 45.64
C ARG A 366 -13.45 29.67 46.79
N LYS A 367 -12.80 30.24 47.79
CA LYS A 367 -12.53 29.51 49.05
C LYS A 367 -13.78 29.56 49.94
N PHE A 368 -14.47 28.41 50.01
CA PHE A 368 -15.60 28.26 50.89
C PHE A 368 -15.16 27.91 52.34
N ALA A 369 -16.12 27.87 53.31
CA ALA A 369 -15.83 27.70 54.72
C ALA A 369 -14.95 26.48 55.05
N PRO A 370 -15.09 25.28 54.43
CA PRO A 370 -14.20 24.16 54.72
C PRO A 370 -12.71 24.41 54.39
N GLU A 371 -12.42 25.32 53.46
CA GLU A 371 -11.04 25.71 53.12
C GLU A 371 -10.50 26.82 54.01
N ARG A 372 -11.38 27.74 54.48
CA ARG A 372 -10.98 28.89 55.30
C ARG A 372 -10.90 28.57 56.76
N ASP A 373 -11.95 27.88 57.28
CA ASP A 373 -12.24 27.71 58.71
C ASP A 373 -11.96 26.28 59.17
N GLY A 374 -11.51 25.40 58.24
CA GLY A 374 -11.36 23.98 58.48
C GLY A 374 -12.69 23.21 58.42
N VAL A 375 -12.63 21.89 58.52
CA VAL A 375 -13.81 21.02 58.52
C VAL A 375 -14.43 20.99 59.91
N LEU A 376 -15.69 21.41 60.02
CA LEU A 376 -16.47 21.46 61.25
C LEU A 376 -17.70 20.56 61.18
N LEU A 377 -17.52 19.23 61.37
CA LEU A 377 -18.58 18.23 61.13
C LEU A 377 -19.82 18.45 61.96
N ALA A 378 -19.71 19.08 63.23
CA ALA A 378 -20.82 19.31 64.09
C ALA A 378 -21.53 20.66 63.87
N ARG A 379 -21.09 21.47 62.89
CA ARG A 379 -21.66 22.82 62.67
C ARG A 379 -22.02 22.97 61.19
N GLU A 380 -22.98 23.83 60.92
CA GLU A 380 -23.29 24.21 59.54
C GLU A 380 -22.15 25.05 58.97
N GLN A 381 -21.79 24.77 57.70
CA GLN A 381 -20.88 25.54 56.87
C GLN A 381 -21.55 25.83 55.53
N GLU A 382 -21.39 27.06 55.02
CA GLU A 382 -22.10 27.52 53.79
C GLU A 382 -23.63 27.27 53.83
N GLY A 383 -24.22 27.37 55.01
CA GLY A 383 -25.65 27.14 55.18
C GLY A 383 -26.11 25.68 55.08
N GLN A 384 -25.17 24.74 55.14
CA GLN A 384 -25.41 23.30 55.04
C GLN A 384 -24.71 22.52 56.16
N SER A 385 -25.26 21.36 56.51
CA SER A 385 -24.66 20.42 57.43
C SER A 385 -23.91 19.31 56.69
N TRP A 386 -22.76 18.91 57.24
CA TRP A 386 -22.04 17.73 56.78
C TRP A 386 -22.89 16.47 56.97
N ARG A 387 -22.95 15.63 55.93
CA ARG A 387 -23.72 14.38 55.96
C ARG A 387 -22.77 13.19 55.84
N GLU A 388 -22.87 12.23 56.76
CA GLU A 388 -22.19 10.96 56.64
C GLU A 388 -22.76 10.18 55.43
N ARG A 389 -21.87 9.68 54.58
CA ARG A 389 -22.19 8.98 53.32
C ARG A 389 -21.56 7.57 53.34
N LYS A 390 -22.30 6.63 53.95
CA LYS A 390 -21.92 5.21 54.02
C LYS A 390 -22.06 4.49 52.66
N ASP A 391 -22.78 5.09 51.75
CA ASP A 391 -22.99 4.61 50.36
C ASP A 391 -21.79 4.88 49.44
N LEU A 392 -20.87 5.74 49.84
CA LEU A 392 -19.66 6.03 49.02
C LEU A 392 -18.55 5.02 49.32
N SER A 393 -18.57 3.91 48.59
CA SER A 393 -17.54 2.85 48.71
C SER A 393 -16.27 3.23 47.94
N ASP A 394 -15.13 2.88 48.50
CA ASP A 394 -13.84 3.05 47.81
C ASP A 394 -13.72 2.09 46.61
N GLY A 395 -13.04 2.52 45.56
CA GLY A 395 -12.85 1.73 44.32
C GLY A 395 -14.01 1.80 43.32
N ALA A 396 -15.05 2.57 43.61
CA ALA A 396 -16.20 2.80 42.75
C ALA A 396 -16.29 4.27 42.33
N VAL A 397 -16.86 4.53 41.15
CA VAL A 397 -17.21 5.89 40.70
C VAL A 397 -18.57 6.22 41.24
N HIS A 398 -18.66 7.33 41.98
CA HIS A 398 -19.89 7.87 42.54
C HIS A 398 -20.30 9.14 41.83
N THR A 399 -21.59 9.33 41.61
CA THR A 399 -22.14 10.47 40.87
C THR A 399 -23.23 11.20 41.64
N TRP A 400 -23.40 12.50 41.36
CA TRP A 400 -24.44 13.35 41.92
C TRP A 400 -24.79 14.50 40.98
N ASN A 401 -25.92 15.14 41.22
CA ASN A 401 -26.37 16.33 40.48
C ASN A 401 -25.96 17.61 41.20
N GLY A 402 -25.54 18.61 40.45
CA GLY A 402 -25.21 19.94 40.93
C GLY A 402 -24.33 20.74 40.01
N PRO A 403 -24.92 21.35 38.98
CA PRO A 403 -24.13 22.16 38.03
C PRO A 403 -23.61 23.44 38.73
N ASN A 404 -22.44 23.91 38.32
CA ASN A 404 -21.75 25.08 38.85
C ASN A 404 -21.62 25.06 40.38
N SER A 405 -21.25 23.91 40.95
CA SER A 405 -21.19 23.70 42.38
C SER A 405 -19.94 22.96 42.82
N ALA A 406 -19.47 23.29 44.03
CA ALA A 406 -18.43 22.54 44.72
C ALA A 406 -19.04 21.53 45.70
N PHE A 407 -18.44 20.33 45.74
CA PHE A 407 -18.75 19.29 46.71
C PHE A 407 -17.50 19.01 47.53
N TYR A 408 -17.62 19.07 48.85
CA TYR A 408 -16.56 18.74 49.77
C TYR A 408 -16.75 17.35 50.30
N LEU A 409 -15.70 16.53 50.26
CA LEU A 409 -15.65 15.19 50.84
C LEU A 409 -14.52 15.14 51.84
N HIS A 410 -14.88 14.72 53.05
CA HIS A 410 -13.93 14.63 54.16
C HIS A 410 -13.93 13.24 54.76
N ARG A 411 -12.74 12.76 55.13
CA ARG A 411 -12.57 11.53 55.92
C ARG A 411 -11.23 11.55 56.69
N THR A 412 -11.17 10.75 57.74
CA THR A 412 -9.93 10.51 58.51
C THR A 412 -9.27 9.23 58.04
N LEU A 413 -7.96 9.32 57.83
CA LEU A 413 -7.07 8.19 57.51
C LEU A 413 -6.21 7.92 58.76
N THR A 414 -6.43 6.81 59.46
CA THR A 414 -5.69 6.44 60.67
C THR A 414 -4.57 5.49 60.35
N SER A 415 -3.30 5.95 60.50
CA SER A 415 -2.11 5.15 60.27
C SER A 415 -1.45 4.72 61.57
N LYS A 416 -1.07 3.45 61.69
CA LYS A 416 -0.37 2.94 62.93
C LYS A 416 1.01 3.56 63.12
N SER A 417 1.66 3.99 62.09
CA SER A 417 2.98 4.61 62.08
C SER A 417 3.11 5.64 60.97
N ALA A 418 4.11 6.49 61.05
CA ALA A 418 4.42 7.35 59.87
C ALA A 418 4.72 6.47 58.67
N SER A 419 3.97 6.70 57.59
CA SER A 419 4.04 5.85 56.39
C SER A 419 3.71 6.65 55.13
N LYS A 420 4.03 6.10 53.97
CA LYS A 420 3.59 6.63 52.69
C LYS A 420 2.36 5.86 52.22
N ALA A 421 1.42 6.58 51.63
CA ALA A 421 0.26 5.99 50.95
C ALA A 421 0.07 6.63 49.59
N VAL A 422 -0.71 6.00 48.72
CA VAL A 422 -1.08 6.55 47.39
C VAL A 422 -2.59 6.72 47.33
N LEU A 423 -3.01 7.95 47.11
CA LEU A 423 -4.40 8.28 46.79
C LEU A 423 -4.62 8.15 45.28
N SER A 424 -5.47 7.25 44.86
CA SER A 424 -5.97 7.16 43.50
C SER A 424 -7.29 7.89 43.41
N LEU A 425 -7.33 8.94 42.61
CA LEU A 425 -8.44 9.89 42.57
C LEU A 425 -9.00 10.01 41.14
N GLY A 426 -10.28 10.29 41.04
CA GLY A 426 -10.96 10.69 39.82
C GLY A 426 -12.01 11.74 40.11
N SER A 427 -12.24 12.66 39.18
CA SER A 427 -13.24 13.72 39.34
C SER A 427 -13.95 14.00 38.03
N ASP A 428 -15.20 14.32 38.17
CA ASP A 428 -15.97 15.00 37.13
C ASP A 428 -15.90 16.47 37.41
N ASP A 429 -15.25 17.11 36.56
CA ASP A 429 -14.41 18.24 36.29
C ASP A 429 -13.27 18.43 37.30
N ALA A 430 -13.15 19.63 37.90
CA ALA A 430 -11.98 20.02 38.70
C ALA A 430 -11.90 19.33 40.06
N ILE A 431 -10.67 19.12 40.55
CA ILE A 431 -10.42 18.56 41.88
C ILE A 431 -9.32 19.33 42.62
N ALA A 432 -9.55 19.59 43.91
CA ALA A 432 -8.48 20.00 44.82
C ALA A 432 -8.45 19.05 46.03
N VAL A 433 -7.24 18.83 46.58
CA VAL A 433 -6.96 17.85 47.65
C VAL A 433 -6.12 18.48 48.74
N TRP A 434 -6.53 18.31 50.00
CA TRP A 434 -5.74 18.69 51.15
C TRP A 434 -5.56 17.49 52.08
N LEU A 435 -4.40 17.39 52.68
CA LEU A 435 -4.08 16.43 53.72
C LEU A 435 -3.50 17.20 54.90
N ASN A 436 -4.09 17.03 56.11
CA ASN A 436 -3.70 17.74 57.31
C ASN A 436 -3.61 19.26 57.10
N GLY A 437 -4.58 19.83 56.38
CA GLY A 437 -4.63 21.25 56.03
C GLY A 437 -3.69 21.74 54.91
N LYS A 438 -2.74 20.88 54.46
CA LYS A 438 -1.85 21.22 53.36
C LYS A 438 -2.44 20.85 52.02
N GLN A 439 -2.53 21.82 51.08
CA GLN A 439 -3.01 21.56 49.73
C GLN A 439 -1.94 20.77 48.96
N LEU A 440 -2.33 19.60 48.42
CA LEU A 440 -1.48 18.69 47.66
C LEU A 440 -1.75 18.71 46.16
N LEU A 441 -3.01 18.96 45.80
CA LEU A 441 -3.45 19.00 44.39
C LEU A 441 -4.46 20.13 44.22
N ASN A 442 -4.38 20.80 43.06
CA ASN A 442 -5.43 21.71 42.57
C ASN A 442 -5.40 21.63 41.02
N LYS A 443 -6.37 20.94 40.46
CA LYS A 443 -6.40 20.65 39.03
C LYS A 443 -7.70 21.11 38.41
N ASN A 444 -7.59 21.97 37.39
CA ASN A 444 -8.69 22.41 36.55
C ASN A 444 -8.71 21.56 35.26
N VAL A 445 -9.73 20.74 35.09
CA VAL A 445 -9.88 19.85 33.97
C VAL A 445 -11.36 19.60 33.71
N ALA A 446 -11.79 19.57 32.47
CA ALA A 446 -13.12 19.18 32.05
C ALA A 446 -13.10 17.71 31.63
N ARG A 447 -13.75 16.85 32.44
CA ARG A 447 -13.77 15.38 32.19
C ARG A 447 -14.84 14.71 33.04
N GLY A 448 -15.28 13.50 32.62
CA GLY A 448 -16.06 12.62 33.49
C GLY A 448 -15.19 11.90 34.53
N ALA A 449 -15.78 11.54 35.68
CA ALA A 449 -15.08 10.82 36.74
C ALA A 449 -14.74 9.38 36.30
N ALA A 450 -13.50 8.98 36.49
CA ALA A 450 -13.02 7.63 36.24
C ALA A 450 -11.93 7.22 37.26
N ALA A 451 -11.65 5.92 37.34
CA ALA A 451 -10.60 5.40 38.18
C ALA A 451 -9.21 5.92 37.77
N ALA A 452 -8.34 6.14 38.75
CA ALA A 452 -6.91 6.40 38.58
C ALA A 452 -6.56 7.57 37.64
N GLN A 453 -7.41 8.61 37.57
CA GLN A 453 -7.12 9.82 36.79
C GLN A 453 -6.00 10.67 37.41
N GLU A 454 -5.84 10.61 38.75
CA GLU A 454 -4.74 11.23 39.50
C GLU A 454 -4.19 10.21 40.51
N MET A 455 -2.87 10.09 40.55
CA MET A 455 -2.14 9.26 41.51
C MET A 455 -1.26 10.15 42.37
N LEU A 456 -1.59 10.26 43.65
CA LEU A 456 -0.93 11.20 44.56
C LEU A 456 -0.30 10.48 45.73
N THR A 457 1.05 10.43 45.76
CA THR A 457 1.78 9.90 46.92
C THR A 457 1.75 10.91 48.08
N VAL A 458 1.31 10.45 49.21
CA VAL A 458 1.17 11.27 50.42
C VAL A 458 1.94 10.68 51.58
N ASP A 459 2.42 11.56 52.47
CA ASP A 459 3.07 11.18 53.72
C ASP A 459 2.02 11.23 54.83
N LEU A 460 1.74 10.09 55.47
CA LEU A 460 0.84 9.99 56.59
C LEU A 460 1.65 10.04 57.92
N VAL A 461 1.18 10.81 58.87
CA VAL A 461 1.73 10.77 60.23
C VAL A 461 1.10 9.61 61.02
N ALA A 462 1.77 9.15 62.11
CA ALA A 462 1.16 8.21 63.02
C ALA A 462 -0.08 8.81 63.72
N GLY A 463 -1.17 8.05 63.75
CA GLY A 463 -2.49 8.51 64.17
C GLY A 463 -3.35 9.04 63.03
N ASP A 464 -4.19 9.98 63.33
CA ASP A 464 -5.21 10.48 62.43
C ASP A 464 -4.68 11.52 61.44
N ASN A 465 -5.04 11.38 60.17
CA ASN A 465 -4.74 12.28 59.07
C ASN A 465 -6.05 12.73 58.40
N GLU A 466 -6.26 14.02 58.40
CA GLU A 466 -7.48 14.64 57.86
C GLU A 466 -7.36 14.82 56.33
N LEU A 467 -8.16 14.11 55.57
CA LEU A 467 -8.25 14.22 54.11
C LEU A 467 -9.48 15.04 53.73
N LEU A 468 -9.29 16.13 52.98
CA LEU A 468 -10.35 16.95 52.41
C LEU A 468 -10.19 16.99 50.89
N LEU A 469 -11.26 16.68 50.16
CA LEU A 469 -11.37 16.82 48.72
C LEU A 469 -12.42 17.88 48.39
N LYS A 470 -12.16 18.70 47.36
CA LYS A 470 -13.15 19.57 46.73
C LYS A 470 -13.28 19.10 45.28
N VAL A 471 -14.46 18.64 44.91
CA VAL A 471 -14.79 18.30 43.52
C VAL A 471 -15.73 19.36 42.99
N THR A 472 -15.40 19.99 41.89
CA THR A 472 -16.22 21.05 41.29
C THR A 472 -16.77 20.55 39.94
N ASN A 473 -18.10 20.58 39.84
CA ASN A 473 -18.83 20.18 38.66
C ASN A 473 -19.30 21.43 37.88
N GLY A 474 -18.99 21.48 36.56
CA GLY A 474 -19.41 22.55 35.65
C GLY A 474 -20.81 22.36 35.10
N GLY A 475 -21.15 21.19 34.65
CA GLY A 475 -22.47 20.89 34.09
C GLY A 475 -22.76 19.39 34.02
N GLY A 476 -24.04 19.05 33.95
CA GLY A 476 -24.43 17.65 33.94
C GLY A 476 -24.32 16.95 35.28
N VAL A 477 -23.90 15.71 35.27
CA VAL A 477 -23.73 14.85 36.45
C VAL A 477 -22.29 14.91 36.92
N GLY A 478 -22.06 15.45 38.10
CA GLY A 478 -20.72 15.44 38.73
C GLY A 478 -20.40 14.10 39.38
N GLY A 479 -19.15 13.86 39.70
CA GLY A 479 -18.77 12.62 40.35
C GLY A 479 -17.31 12.55 40.81
N PHE A 480 -16.99 11.53 41.59
CA PHE A 480 -15.65 11.27 42.05
C PHE A 480 -15.35 9.77 42.14
N TYR A 481 -14.07 9.46 42.13
CA TYR A 481 -13.51 8.15 42.45
C TYR A 481 -12.42 8.32 43.51
N PHE A 482 -12.35 7.39 44.43
CA PHE A 482 -11.31 7.34 45.47
C PHE A 482 -10.88 5.90 45.72
N GLN A 483 -9.57 5.68 45.84
CA GLN A 483 -9.00 4.45 46.37
C GLN A 483 -7.67 4.80 47.08
N LEU A 484 -7.46 4.19 48.23
CA LEU A 484 -6.20 4.31 48.98
C LEU A 484 -5.42 3.02 48.87
N TRP A 485 -4.12 3.16 48.57
CA TRP A 485 -3.17 2.04 48.56
C TRP A 485 -1.99 2.30 49.48
N GLY A 486 -1.33 1.22 49.96
CA GLY A 486 -0.01 1.32 50.58
C GLY A 486 1.01 1.87 49.56
N ALA A 487 2.11 2.48 50.04
CA ALA A 487 3.09 3.14 49.14
C ALA A 487 3.66 2.21 48.08
N GLY A 488 3.91 0.98 48.42
CA GLY A 488 4.44 -0.01 47.51
C GLY A 488 3.41 -0.52 46.49
N GLU A 489 2.17 -0.76 46.93
CA GLU A 489 1.08 -1.11 46.05
C GLU A 489 0.76 0.02 45.06
N GLY A 490 0.74 1.26 45.54
CA GLY A 490 0.46 2.43 44.71
C GLY A 490 1.54 2.66 43.66
N ALA A 491 2.81 2.55 44.05
CA ALA A 491 3.92 2.68 43.08
C ALA A 491 3.89 1.60 41.99
N LEU A 492 3.51 0.39 42.38
CA LEU A 492 3.40 -0.73 41.45
C LEU A 492 2.23 -0.56 40.47
N ARG A 493 1.08 -0.08 40.95
CA ARG A 493 -0.09 0.26 40.11
C ARG A 493 0.20 1.41 39.15
N ASP A 494 0.93 2.43 39.58
CA ASP A 494 1.38 3.53 38.71
C ASP A 494 2.33 3.01 37.62
N ARG A 495 3.24 2.09 37.97
CA ARG A 495 4.11 1.42 37.00
C ARG A 495 3.31 0.63 35.97
N ILE A 496 2.35 -0.18 36.42
CA ILE A 496 1.47 -0.97 35.53
C ILE A 496 0.71 -0.03 34.57
N GLN A 497 0.13 1.05 35.08
CA GLN A 497 -0.61 2.02 34.28
C GLN A 497 0.27 2.69 33.20
N LYS A 498 1.52 3.01 33.56
CA LYS A 498 2.47 3.58 32.59
C LYS A 498 2.86 2.56 31.51
N LEU A 499 3.10 1.32 31.88
CA LEU A 499 3.39 0.24 30.93
C LEU A 499 2.18 -0.06 30.03
N GLU A 500 0.97 -0.09 30.55
CA GLU A 500 -0.26 -0.26 29.77
C GLU A 500 -0.46 0.87 28.77
N LYS A 501 -0.18 2.10 29.18
CA LYS A 501 -0.24 3.27 28.29
C LYS A 501 0.81 3.20 27.20
N ASP A 502 2.05 2.80 27.50
CA ASP A 502 3.11 2.62 26.50
C ASP A 502 2.78 1.47 25.55
N PHE A 503 2.23 0.35 26.07
CA PHE A 503 1.71 -0.74 25.25
C PHE A 503 0.65 -0.26 24.24
N GLU A 504 -0.37 0.47 24.71
CA GLU A 504 -1.45 1.00 23.86
C GLU A 504 -0.94 1.95 22.76
N GLN A 505 0.09 2.75 23.04
CA GLN A 505 0.71 3.63 22.06
C GLN A 505 1.47 2.86 20.97
N ARG A 506 2.04 1.70 21.32
CA ARG A 506 2.92 0.91 20.44
C ARG A 506 2.23 -0.25 19.73
N ARG A 507 1.09 -0.74 20.24
CA ARG A 507 0.42 -1.95 19.73
C ARG A 507 0.07 -1.91 18.23
N GLY A 508 0.19 -0.76 17.59
CA GLY A 508 -0.13 -0.58 16.18
C GLY A 508 -1.63 -0.62 15.88
N PRO A 509 -2.01 -0.48 14.61
CA PRO A 509 -3.39 -0.54 14.18
C PRO A 509 -3.89 -1.98 14.02
N MET A 510 -5.22 -2.15 14.02
CA MET A 510 -5.87 -3.37 13.56
C MET A 510 -5.85 -3.40 12.02
N VAL A 511 -5.23 -4.41 11.43
CA VAL A 511 -5.10 -4.55 9.96
C VAL A 511 -5.87 -5.79 9.49
N PRO A 512 -6.65 -5.69 8.40
CA PRO A 512 -7.28 -6.84 7.79
C PRO A 512 -6.24 -7.84 7.26
N ILE A 513 -6.40 -9.11 7.62
CA ILE A 513 -5.55 -10.22 7.16
C ILE A 513 -6.41 -11.36 6.61
N LEU A 514 -5.80 -12.30 5.90
CA LEU A 514 -6.45 -13.58 5.67
C LEU A 514 -6.29 -14.50 6.89
N ARG A 515 -7.30 -15.32 7.10
CA ARG A 515 -7.31 -16.44 8.04
C ARG A 515 -8.16 -17.55 7.46
N GLU A 516 -7.66 -18.78 7.51
CA GLU A 516 -8.38 -19.95 7.04
C GLU A 516 -9.47 -20.32 8.01
N LEU A 517 -10.61 -20.79 7.48
CA LEU A 517 -11.68 -21.38 8.28
C LEU A 517 -11.19 -22.65 8.99
N SER A 518 -11.63 -22.86 10.22
CA SER A 518 -11.43 -24.11 10.94
C SER A 518 -12.10 -25.29 10.20
N ALA A 519 -11.62 -26.50 10.42
CA ALA A 519 -12.06 -27.67 9.68
C ALA A 519 -13.59 -27.90 9.75
N ASP A 520 -14.21 -27.57 10.87
CA ASP A 520 -15.65 -27.67 11.13
C ASP A 520 -16.50 -26.61 10.43
N LYS A 521 -15.88 -25.54 9.93
CA LYS A 521 -16.54 -24.41 9.25
C LYS A 521 -16.22 -24.33 7.76
N ARG A 522 -15.51 -25.29 7.22
CA ARG A 522 -15.14 -25.28 5.80
C ARG A 522 -16.37 -25.29 4.91
N ARG A 523 -16.33 -24.44 3.88
CA ARG A 523 -17.39 -24.38 2.86
C ARG A 523 -17.26 -25.48 1.85
N THR A 524 -18.39 -25.96 1.32
CA THR A 524 -18.44 -26.78 0.12
C THR A 524 -18.44 -25.87 -1.08
N THR A 525 -17.35 -25.85 -1.83
CA THR A 525 -17.25 -25.02 -3.04
C THR A 525 -17.96 -25.69 -4.20
N ARG A 526 -18.79 -24.92 -4.93
CA ARG A 526 -19.56 -25.39 -6.08
C ARG A 526 -19.39 -24.48 -7.28
N ILE A 527 -19.64 -25.03 -8.47
CA ILE A 527 -19.72 -24.22 -9.70
C ILE A 527 -20.95 -23.29 -9.61
N HIS A 528 -20.74 -22.00 -9.85
CA HIS A 528 -21.84 -21.04 -9.97
C HIS A 528 -22.34 -21.05 -11.43
N ILE A 529 -23.56 -21.55 -11.64
CA ILE A 529 -24.16 -21.67 -12.98
C ILE A 529 -24.33 -20.27 -13.56
N ARG A 530 -23.73 -20.03 -14.72
CA ARG A 530 -23.66 -18.71 -15.39
C ARG A 530 -23.13 -17.59 -14.49
N GLY A 531 -22.25 -17.93 -13.53
CA GLY A 531 -21.65 -16.99 -12.58
C GLY A 531 -22.57 -16.54 -11.44
N SER A 532 -23.79 -17.08 -11.31
CA SER A 532 -24.73 -16.74 -10.24
C SER A 532 -24.39 -17.48 -8.95
N PHE A 533 -24.06 -16.75 -7.88
CA PHE A 533 -23.77 -17.34 -6.56
C PHE A 533 -24.99 -18.01 -5.91
N LEU A 534 -26.21 -17.65 -6.35
CA LEU A 534 -27.48 -18.25 -5.90
C LEU A 534 -27.78 -19.57 -6.60
N ASP A 535 -27.20 -19.82 -7.79
CA ASP A 535 -27.50 -20.98 -8.62
C ASP A 535 -26.26 -21.91 -8.65
N GLN A 536 -26.23 -22.87 -7.74
CA GLN A 536 -25.07 -23.70 -7.49
C GLN A 536 -25.19 -25.07 -8.19
N GLY A 537 -24.15 -25.44 -8.94
CA GLY A 537 -24.00 -26.73 -9.62
C GLY A 537 -23.16 -27.75 -8.86
N ASP A 538 -22.33 -28.48 -9.61
CA ASP A 538 -21.50 -29.56 -9.08
C ASP A 538 -20.47 -29.05 -8.07
N GLU A 539 -20.15 -29.90 -7.09
CA GLU A 539 -19.09 -29.69 -6.14
C GLU A 539 -17.72 -29.77 -6.82
N VAL A 540 -16.81 -28.88 -6.42
CA VAL A 540 -15.44 -28.87 -6.89
C VAL A 540 -14.46 -28.75 -5.73
N HIS A 541 -13.24 -29.21 -5.96
CA HIS A 541 -12.16 -29.16 -5.00
C HIS A 541 -10.97 -28.37 -5.58
N ALA A 542 -10.16 -27.78 -4.71
CA ALA A 542 -9.00 -26.99 -5.11
C ALA A 542 -8.04 -27.78 -6.02
N ALA A 543 -7.89 -27.31 -7.25
CA ALA A 543 -7.01 -27.87 -8.27
C ALA A 543 -6.50 -26.75 -9.21
N THR A 544 -5.43 -27.04 -9.94
CA THR A 544 -4.85 -26.15 -10.94
C THR A 544 -5.27 -26.56 -12.35
N PRO A 545 -5.46 -25.62 -13.28
CA PRO A 545 -5.85 -25.89 -14.66
C PRO A 545 -4.95 -26.92 -15.34
N THR A 546 -5.55 -27.80 -16.14
CA THR A 546 -4.89 -28.94 -16.77
C THR A 546 -3.90 -28.57 -17.88
N VAL A 547 -4.01 -27.38 -18.43
CA VAL A 547 -3.07 -26.84 -19.43
C VAL A 547 -1.67 -26.59 -18.87
N TRP A 548 -1.56 -26.40 -17.56
CA TRP A 548 -0.29 -26.19 -16.86
C TRP A 548 0.15 -27.47 -16.12
N PRO A 549 1.43 -27.54 -15.71
CA PRO A 549 1.91 -28.68 -14.92
C PRO A 549 1.04 -28.89 -13.69
N ALA A 550 0.65 -30.15 -13.45
CA ALA A 550 -0.20 -30.50 -12.34
C ALA A 550 0.48 -30.17 -11.01
N MET A 551 -0.32 -29.67 -10.06
CA MET A 551 0.16 -29.42 -8.70
C MET A 551 0.61 -30.72 -8.04
N PRO A 552 1.85 -30.82 -7.52
CA PRO A 552 2.38 -31.99 -6.84
C PRO A 552 1.45 -32.50 -5.73
N LYS A 553 1.37 -33.84 -5.57
CA LYS A 553 0.47 -34.46 -4.56
C LYS A 553 0.91 -34.14 -3.12
N GLU A 554 2.16 -33.84 -2.91
CA GLU A 554 2.77 -33.51 -1.63
C GLU A 554 2.38 -32.10 -1.16
N LEU A 555 1.96 -31.24 -2.06
CA LEU A 555 1.50 -29.89 -1.73
C LEU A 555 0.06 -29.91 -1.19
N PRO A 556 -0.21 -29.17 -0.10
CA PRO A 556 -1.56 -29.11 0.46
C PRO A 556 -2.51 -28.40 -0.53
N ARG A 557 -3.75 -28.89 -0.61
CA ARG A 557 -4.79 -28.31 -1.48
C ARG A 557 -5.42 -27.06 -0.84
N ASN A 558 -4.58 -26.05 -0.57
CA ASN A 558 -4.93 -24.75 -0.02
C ASN A 558 -4.04 -23.66 -0.60
N ARG A 559 -4.17 -22.42 -0.13
CA ARG A 559 -3.41 -21.25 -0.62
C ARG A 559 -1.89 -21.45 -0.54
N LEU A 560 -1.38 -22.17 0.48
CA LEU A 560 0.06 -22.44 0.60
C LEU A 560 0.57 -23.35 -0.51
N GLY A 561 -0.20 -24.40 -0.85
CA GLY A 561 0.14 -25.25 -1.97
C GLY A 561 0.07 -24.51 -3.31
N LEU A 562 -0.96 -23.67 -3.53
CA LEU A 562 -1.08 -22.84 -4.71
C LEU A 562 0.14 -21.89 -4.85
N ALA A 563 0.51 -21.21 -3.77
CA ALA A 563 1.65 -20.29 -3.77
C ALA A 563 2.98 -20.99 -4.15
N ARG A 564 3.21 -22.19 -3.59
CA ARG A 564 4.39 -22.98 -3.92
C ARG A 564 4.38 -23.51 -5.36
N TRP A 565 3.19 -23.86 -5.86
CA TRP A 565 3.03 -24.28 -7.26
C TRP A 565 3.30 -23.13 -8.23
N LEU A 566 2.82 -21.93 -7.94
CA LEU A 566 3.12 -20.72 -8.74
C LEU A 566 4.62 -20.46 -8.83
N MET A 567 5.37 -20.68 -7.75
CA MET A 567 6.81 -20.44 -7.69
C MET A 567 7.66 -21.66 -8.05
N SER A 568 7.00 -22.76 -8.50
CA SER A 568 7.74 -23.94 -9.01
C SER A 568 8.57 -23.58 -10.23
N ARG A 569 9.76 -24.15 -10.34
CA ARG A 569 10.59 -24.03 -11.54
C ARG A 569 9.96 -24.64 -12.79
N ASP A 570 9.03 -25.58 -12.61
CA ASP A 570 8.29 -26.20 -13.71
C ASP A 570 7.13 -25.32 -14.21
N ASN A 571 6.78 -24.25 -13.47
CA ASN A 571 5.75 -23.32 -13.91
C ASN A 571 6.24 -22.52 -15.13
N PRO A 572 5.56 -22.61 -16.30
CA PRO A 572 6.06 -21.99 -17.53
C PRO A 572 5.89 -20.47 -17.57
N LEU A 573 5.07 -19.88 -16.70
CA LEU A 573 4.64 -18.49 -16.83
C LEU A 573 5.22 -17.55 -15.77
N THR A 574 5.20 -17.92 -14.48
CA THR A 574 5.48 -16.97 -13.40
C THR A 574 6.80 -16.20 -13.60
N ALA A 575 7.89 -16.88 -13.88
CA ALA A 575 9.19 -16.23 -14.08
C ALA A 575 9.22 -15.36 -15.35
N ARG A 576 8.60 -15.81 -16.45
CA ARG A 576 8.48 -15.04 -17.70
C ARG A 576 7.65 -13.78 -17.50
N VAL A 577 6.50 -13.89 -16.85
CA VAL A 577 5.57 -12.78 -16.59
C VAL A 577 6.23 -11.71 -15.74
N LEU A 578 6.88 -12.10 -14.66
CA LEU A 578 7.57 -11.15 -13.77
C LEU A 578 8.76 -10.48 -14.45
N SER A 579 9.61 -11.25 -15.15
CA SER A 579 10.73 -10.69 -15.90
C SER A 579 10.25 -9.71 -16.99
N ASN A 580 9.18 -10.04 -17.70
CA ASN A 580 8.59 -9.16 -18.71
C ASN A 580 8.04 -7.84 -18.11
N ARG A 581 7.43 -7.89 -16.93
CA ARG A 581 6.93 -6.68 -16.25
C ARG A 581 8.06 -5.79 -15.76
N ILE A 582 9.07 -6.37 -15.14
CA ILE A 582 10.28 -5.64 -14.72
C ILE A 582 10.94 -5.00 -15.95
N TRP A 583 11.06 -5.74 -17.05
CA TRP A 583 11.53 -5.21 -18.32
C TRP A 583 10.68 -4.02 -18.80
N SER A 584 9.36 -4.14 -18.76
CA SER A 584 8.44 -3.06 -19.16
C SER A 584 8.59 -1.78 -18.32
N GLU A 585 8.89 -1.88 -17.03
CA GLU A 585 9.17 -0.72 -16.18
C GLU A 585 10.44 0.02 -16.61
N LEU A 586 11.46 -0.72 -17.08
CA LEU A 586 12.73 -0.15 -17.48
C LEU A 586 12.73 0.36 -18.94
N PHE A 587 12.09 -0.35 -19.87
CA PHE A 587 12.09 -0.03 -21.30
C PHE A 587 10.80 0.63 -21.82
N GLY A 588 9.77 0.73 -20.96
CA GLY A 588 8.50 1.34 -21.32
C GLY A 588 7.49 0.40 -21.99
N GLN A 589 7.96 -0.73 -22.48
CA GLN A 589 7.16 -1.83 -23.04
C GLN A 589 7.80 -3.18 -22.70
N GLY A 590 6.97 -4.22 -22.58
CA GLY A 590 7.44 -5.59 -22.37
C GLY A 590 8.00 -6.22 -23.62
N LEU A 591 8.74 -7.30 -23.47
CA LEU A 591 9.09 -8.20 -24.59
C LEU A 591 7.82 -8.86 -25.15
N VAL A 592 6.83 -9.14 -24.29
CA VAL A 592 5.43 -9.39 -24.62
C VAL A 592 4.68 -8.10 -24.32
N LEU A 593 4.02 -7.50 -25.33
CA LEU A 593 3.38 -6.19 -25.18
C LEU A 593 2.10 -6.26 -24.33
N THR A 594 1.37 -7.37 -24.39
CA THR A 594 0.19 -7.65 -23.57
C THR A 594 0.60 -8.15 -22.19
N LEU A 595 0.91 -7.25 -21.25
CA LEU A 595 1.39 -7.61 -19.90
C LEU A 595 0.36 -8.41 -19.08
N GLU A 596 -0.91 -8.25 -19.44
CA GLU A 596 -2.08 -8.89 -18.82
C GLU A 596 -2.42 -10.25 -19.43
N ASP A 597 -1.94 -10.53 -20.65
CA ASP A 597 -2.37 -11.71 -21.41
C ASP A 597 -1.20 -12.36 -22.17
N PHE A 598 -0.76 -13.49 -21.66
CA PHE A 598 0.20 -14.40 -22.25
C PHE A 598 -0.50 -15.61 -22.94
N GLY A 599 -1.83 -15.60 -22.94
CA GLY A 599 -2.67 -16.59 -23.57
C GLY A 599 -2.74 -16.46 -25.10
N THR A 600 -3.71 -17.15 -25.70
CA THR A 600 -3.83 -17.27 -27.14
C THR A 600 -4.22 -15.98 -27.85
N GLN A 601 -4.74 -14.98 -27.12
CA GLN A 601 -5.05 -13.65 -27.65
C GLN A 601 -3.93 -12.62 -27.36
N GLY A 602 -2.96 -12.98 -26.52
CA GLY A 602 -1.80 -12.15 -26.21
C GLY A 602 -0.78 -12.10 -27.35
N ASP A 603 0.07 -11.09 -27.30
CA ASP A 603 1.15 -10.93 -28.26
C ASP A 603 2.25 -12.00 -28.07
N LYS A 604 2.90 -12.33 -29.16
CA LYS A 604 4.12 -13.15 -29.08
C LYS A 604 5.30 -12.29 -28.60
N PRO A 605 6.23 -12.87 -27.84
CA PRO A 605 7.42 -12.14 -27.43
C PRO A 605 8.27 -11.71 -28.64
N SER A 606 8.70 -10.45 -28.63
CA SER A 606 9.64 -9.92 -29.63
C SER A 606 10.99 -10.65 -29.59
N HIS A 607 11.42 -11.06 -28.39
CA HIS A 607 12.68 -11.74 -28.13
C HIS A 607 12.43 -12.97 -27.24
N PRO A 608 11.91 -14.08 -27.81
CA PRO A 608 11.50 -15.24 -27.00
C PRO A 608 12.66 -15.86 -26.21
N GLU A 609 13.83 -15.99 -26.82
CA GLU A 609 15.02 -16.54 -26.14
C GLU A 609 15.52 -15.63 -24.98
N LEU A 610 15.44 -14.31 -25.15
CA LEU A 610 15.77 -13.36 -24.10
C LEU A 610 14.80 -13.46 -22.93
N LEU A 611 13.51 -13.60 -23.21
CA LEU A 611 12.48 -13.76 -22.17
C LEU A 611 12.72 -15.01 -21.33
N ASP A 612 13.03 -16.14 -22.00
CA ASP A 612 13.35 -17.40 -21.32
C ASP A 612 14.66 -17.29 -20.53
N TRP A 613 15.68 -16.65 -21.10
CA TRP A 613 16.95 -16.43 -20.41
C TRP A 613 16.76 -15.56 -19.15
N LEU A 614 16.03 -14.45 -19.24
CA LEU A 614 15.73 -13.59 -18.08
C LEU A 614 14.95 -14.35 -17.00
N ALA A 615 13.99 -15.19 -17.40
CA ALA A 615 13.21 -16.02 -16.48
C ALA A 615 14.11 -17.03 -15.73
N ILE A 616 15.03 -17.68 -16.43
CA ILE A 616 15.99 -18.63 -15.85
C ILE A 616 16.97 -17.89 -14.92
N GLU A 617 17.53 -16.78 -15.37
CA GLU A 617 18.45 -15.96 -14.57
C GLU A 617 17.80 -15.48 -13.27
N PHE A 618 16.53 -15.07 -13.33
CA PHE A 618 15.77 -14.68 -12.15
C PHE A 618 15.58 -15.85 -11.16
N MET A 619 15.21 -17.04 -11.66
CA MET A 619 15.09 -18.24 -10.82
C MET A 619 16.44 -18.70 -10.25
N ASP A 620 17.49 -18.69 -11.07
CA ASP A 620 18.82 -19.18 -10.69
C ASP A 620 19.52 -18.25 -9.69
N SER A 621 19.23 -16.94 -9.72
CA SER A 621 19.70 -15.99 -8.72
C SER A 621 18.98 -16.12 -7.36
N GLY A 622 18.13 -17.13 -7.16
CA GLY A 622 17.30 -17.28 -5.97
C GLY A 622 16.17 -16.27 -5.93
N TRP A 623 15.60 -15.94 -7.08
CA TRP A 623 14.50 -14.98 -7.22
C TRP A 623 14.85 -13.57 -6.71
N SER A 624 16.10 -13.15 -6.87
CA SER A 624 16.60 -11.83 -6.44
C SER A 624 16.24 -10.75 -7.45
N LEU A 625 15.37 -9.82 -7.03
CA LEU A 625 15.02 -8.65 -7.84
C LEU A 625 16.23 -7.73 -8.05
N HIS A 626 17.08 -7.55 -7.03
CA HIS A 626 18.32 -6.77 -7.17
C HIS A 626 19.21 -7.33 -8.28
N HIS A 627 19.37 -8.65 -8.33
CA HIS A 627 20.19 -9.31 -9.36
C HIS A 627 19.61 -9.05 -10.76
N LEU A 628 18.32 -9.26 -10.95
CA LEU A 628 17.67 -9.08 -12.23
C LEU A 628 17.76 -7.61 -12.71
N LEU A 629 17.48 -6.66 -11.85
CA LEU A 629 17.58 -5.23 -12.15
C LEU A 629 19.02 -4.84 -12.48
N ARG A 630 19.98 -5.27 -11.66
CA ARG A 630 21.41 -5.02 -11.90
C ARG A 630 21.86 -5.54 -13.24
N THR A 631 21.47 -6.76 -13.58
CA THR A 631 21.79 -7.40 -14.85
C THR A 631 21.26 -6.59 -16.04
N ILE A 632 20.05 -6.06 -15.94
CA ILE A 632 19.43 -5.29 -17.03
C ILE A 632 20.05 -3.89 -17.14
N VAL A 633 20.18 -3.14 -16.04
CA VAL A 633 20.61 -1.73 -16.10
C VAL A 633 22.11 -1.54 -16.38
N LEU A 634 22.91 -2.58 -16.21
CA LEU A 634 24.33 -2.59 -16.56
C LEU A 634 24.59 -3.07 -17.99
N SER A 635 23.56 -3.54 -18.72
CA SER A 635 23.71 -3.98 -20.11
C SER A 635 24.00 -2.80 -21.06
N GLU A 636 24.67 -3.07 -22.16
CA GLU A 636 24.84 -2.09 -23.23
C GLU A 636 23.50 -1.75 -23.91
N THR A 637 22.56 -2.71 -23.93
CA THR A 637 21.19 -2.50 -24.39
C THR A 637 20.51 -1.36 -23.63
N TYR A 638 20.65 -1.32 -22.30
CA TYR A 638 20.09 -0.26 -21.47
C TYR A 638 20.87 1.05 -21.58
N ALA A 639 22.17 0.98 -21.81
CA ALA A 639 23.06 2.13 -21.87
C ALA A 639 23.00 2.91 -23.21
N GLN A 640 22.22 2.46 -24.19
CA GLN A 640 22.06 3.15 -25.47
C GLN A 640 21.45 4.55 -25.32
N SER A 641 21.80 5.44 -26.24
CA SER A 641 21.10 6.72 -26.44
C SER A 641 19.66 6.49 -26.89
N SER A 642 18.73 7.26 -26.40
CA SER A 642 17.31 7.24 -26.81
C SER A 642 17.02 8.11 -28.05
N LYS A 643 18.03 8.79 -28.61
CA LYS A 643 17.87 9.65 -29.78
C LYS A 643 17.42 8.82 -30.98
N GLN A 644 16.40 9.30 -31.68
CA GLN A 644 15.80 8.65 -32.83
C GLN A 644 16.29 9.34 -34.13
N ASP A 645 16.93 8.62 -35.01
CA ASP A 645 17.27 9.05 -36.38
C ASP A 645 16.20 8.62 -37.41
N SER A 646 16.45 8.90 -38.69
CA SER A 646 15.57 8.54 -39.80
C SER A 646 15.36 7.03 -39.91
N ARG A 647 16.44 6.25 -39.76
CA ARG A 647 16.43 4.78 -39.86
C ARG A 647 15.56 4.15 -38.72
N HIS A 648 15.69 4.64 -37.50
CA HIS A 648 14.85 4.19 -36.41
C HIS A 648 13.37 4.51 -36.63
N ARG A 649 13.07 5.72 -37.18
CA ARG A 649 11.68 6.09 -37.49
C ARG A 649 11.04 5.23 -38.55
N GLU A 650 11.83 4.79 -39.52
CA GLU A 650 11.35 3.99 -40.64
C GLU A 650 11.22 2.51 -40.30
N HIS A 651 12.21 1.91 -39.63
CA HIS A 651 12.29 0.47 -39.42
C HIS A 651 11.90 -0.01 -38.02
N ASP A 652 12.02 0.85 -36.99
CA ASP A 652 11.66 0.49 -35.61
C ASP A 652 11.07 1.69 -34.85
N PRO A 653 9.94 2.26 -35.31
CA PRO A 653 9.33 3.45 -34.66
C PRO A 653 9.02 3.24 -33.18
N ASN A 654 8.62 2.05 -32.80
CA ASN A 654 8.23 1.69 -31.43
C ASN A 654 9.38 1.14 -30.56
N ASN A 655 10.60 1.07 -31.11
CA ASN A 655 11.74 0.46 -30.42
C ASN A 655 11.51 -1.00 -30.00
N GLN A 656 10.79 -1.75 -30.82
CA GLN A 656 10.48 -3.15 -30.55
C GLN A 656 11.74 -4.03 -30.54
N TRP A 657 12.71 -3.67 -31.36
CA TRP A 657 13.96 -4.39 -31.50
C TRP A 657 15.10 -3.86 -30.63
N LEU A 658 14.79 -2.88 -29.77
CA LEU A 658 15.70 -2.33 -28.77
C LEU A 658 16.97 -1.70 -29.37
N SER A 659 16.89 -1.17 -30.61
CA SER A 659 17.99 -0.53 -31.30
C SER A 659 18.43 0.81 -30.73
N ARG A 660 17.68 1.33 -29.75
CA ARG A 660 17.97 2.55 -28.98
C ARG A 660 17.52 2.43 -27.52
N GLY A 661 18.00 3.34 -26.67
CA GLY A 661 17.57 3.44 -25.29
C GLY A 661 16.09 3.81 -25.15
N PRO A 662 15.48 3.55 -23.96
CA PRO A 662 14.08 3.88 -23.71
C PRO A 662 13.86 5.40 -23.60
N SER A 663 12.68 5.84 -24.06
CA SER A 663 12.21 7.23 -23.85
C SER A 663 10.71 7.23 -23.64
N PHE A 664 10.26 7.64 -22.44
CA PHE A 664 8.85 7.75 -22.08
C PHE A 664 8.61 8.64 -20.87
N ARG A 665 7.38 9.15 -20.73
CA ARG A 665 6.98 10.02 -19.63
C ARG A 665 7.08 9.29 -18.28
N LEU A 666 7.56 10.00 -17.26
CA LEU A 666 7.63 9.55 -15.87
C LEU A 666 6.21 9.30 -15.30
N SER A 667 6.11 8.46 -14.29
CA SER A 667 4.85 8.23 -13.56
C SER A 667 4.45 9.47 -12.75
N ALA A 668 3.19 9.52 -12.33
CA ALA A 668 2.66 10.59 -11.50
C ALA A 668 3.50 10.78 -10.21
N GLU A 669 3.86 9.67 -9.57
CA GLU A 669 4.67 9.67 -8.36
C GLU A 669 6.07 10.21 -8.62
N GLN A 670 6.71 9.76 -9.70
CA GLN A 670 8.05 10.23 -10.07
C GLN A 670 8.08 11.72 -10.41
N LEU A 671 7.06 12.21 -11.13
CA LEU A 671 6.97 13.65 -11.47
C LEU A 671 6.89 14.52 -10.22
N ARG A 672 6.02 14.16 -9.27
CA ARG A 672 5.88 14.90 -8.02
C ARG A 672 7.15 14.82 -7.16
N ASP A 673 7.66 13.60 -6.99
CA ASP A 673 8.85 13.37 -6.15
C ASP A 673 10.08 14.07 -6.74
N GLN A 674 10.23 14.06 -8.08
CA GLN A 674 11.28 14.79 -8.78
C GLN A 674 11.17 16.31 -8.55
N ALA A 675 9.97 16.89 -8.69
CA ALA A 675 9.74 18.32 -8.48
C ALA A 675 10.15 18.74 -7.05
N LEU A 676 9.71 17.98 -6.05
CA LEU A 676 10.07 18.20 -4.65
C LEU A 676 11.58 18.00 -4.39
N SER A 677 12.19 17.00 -5.05
CA SER A 677 13.61 16.68 -4.88
C SER A 677 14.51 17.81 -5.41
N VAL A 678 14.28 18.27 -6.66
CA VAL A 678 15.11 19.32 -7.25
C VAL A 678 14.94 20.65 -6.52
N ALA A 679 13.75 20.92 -5.98
CA ALA A 679 13.49 22.08 -5.14
C ALA A 679 14.13 21.99 -3.73
N GLY A 680 14.56 20.79 -3.30
CA GLY A 680 15.08 20.58 -1.94
C GLY A 680 14.01 20.53 -0.86
N LEU A 681 12.74 20.35 -1.26
CA LEU A 681 11.59 20.25 -0.34
C LEU A 681 11.28 18.82 0.07
N LEU A 682 11.74 17.82 -0.67
CA LEU A 682 11.39 16.42 -0.45
C LEU A 682 11.75 15.95 0.96
N HIS A 683 10.75 15.52 1.72
CA HIS A 683 10.94 14.98 3.06
C HIS A 683 11.09 13.46 3.03
N MET A 684 12.32 12.98 3.21
CA MET A 684 12.68 11.56 3.23
C MET A 684 12.39 10.95 4.60
N GLN A 685 11.20 10.38 4.75
CA GLN A 685 10.80 9.60 5.92
C GLN A 685 10.25 8.26 5.45
N LEU A 686 10.94 7.18 5.78
CA LEU A 686 10.54 5.82 5.42
C LEU A 686 9.33 5.36 6.24
N GLY A 687 8.35 4.78 5.57
CA GLY A 687 7.19 4.14 6.21
C GLY A 687 6.26 5.08 6.97
N GLY A 688 5.33 4.49 7.73
CA GLY A 688 4.38 5.22 8.58
C GLY A 688 3.06 5.58 7.87
N LYS A 689 2.18 6.28 8.58
CA LYS A 689 0.82 6.60 8.13
C LYS A 689 0.80 7.35 6.80
N SER A 690 -0.25 7.10 6.00
CA SER A 690 -0.55 7.88 4.79
C SER A 690 -0.81 9.34 5.12
N VAL A 691 -0.39 10.24 4.24
CA VAL A 691 -0.48 11.70 4.39
C VAL A 691 -1.42 12.29 3.35
N MET A 692 -1.95 13.47 3.63
CA MET A 692 -2.85 14.22 2.75
C MET A 692 -2.15 15.50 2.26
N PRO A 693 -1.33 15.44 1.19
CA PRO A 693 -0.70 16.63 0.64
C PRO A 693 -1.74 17.63 0.11
N PRO A 694 -1.39 18.91 -0.08
CA PRO A 694 -2.32 19.90 -0.58
C PRO A 694 -2.97 19.50 -1.90
N GLN A 695 -4.27 19.71 -2.01
CA GLN A 695 -5.08 19.55 -3.23
C GLN A 695 -6.09 20.69 -3.32
N PRO A 696 -6.66 20.99 -4.50
CA PRO A 696 -7.71 21.98 -4.64
C PRO A 696 -8.90 21.73 -3.72
N ASP A 697 -9.49 22.80 -3.19
CA ASP A 697 -10.62 22.70 -2.29
C ASP A 697 -11.87 22.12 -2.97
N GLY A 698 -12.65 21.36 -2.21
CA GLY A 698 -13.96 20.90 -2.64
C GLY A 698 -13.99 19.53 -3.34
N ILE A 699 -12.85 18.92 -3.65
CA ILE A 699 -12.77 17.60 -4.30
C ILE A 699 -13.54 16.53 -3.49
N TRP A 700 -13.48 16.55 -2.17
CA TRP A 700 -14.18 15.60 -1.30
C TRP A 700 -15.54 16.09 -0.78
N ARG A 701 -16.10 17.19 -1.27
CA ARG A 701 -17.40 17.70 -0.79
C ARG A 701 -18.58 16.82 -1.14
N GLN A 702 -18.51 16.09 -2.26
CA GLN A 702 -19.60 15.27 -2.77
C GLN A 702 -19.54 13.80 -2.36
N ILE A 703 -18.63 13.45 -1.44
CA ILE A 703 -18.44 12.06 -1.03
C ILE A 703 -19.49 11.66 -0.01
N TYR A 704 -20.20 10.57 -0.27
CA TYR A 704 -21.30 10.07 0.55
C TYR A 704 -20.94 9.82 2.02
N SER A 705 -19.73 9.35 2.30
CA SER A 705 -19.30 9.00 3.68
C SER A 705 -19.03 10.21 4.59
N GLY A 706 -19.14 11.44 4.11
CA GLY A 706 -18.82 12.64 4.88
C GLY A 706 -17.35 12.82 5.27
N ALA A 707 -16.46 11.94 4.83
CA ALA A 707 -15.03 12.05 5.08
C ALA A 707 -14.47 13.32 4.43
N ARG A 708 -13.48 13.94 5.08
CA ARG A 708 -12.86 15.18 4.61
C ARG A 708 -11.37 14.98 4.37
N TRP A 709 -10.86 15.63 3.34
CA TRP A 709 -9.44 15.80 3.13
C TRP A 709 -8.96 16.96 3.99
N THR A 710 -7.92 16.71 4.80
CA THR A 710 -7.28 17.73 5.62
C THR A 710 -5.84 17.89 5.15
N ASN A 711 -5.55 18.99 4.48
CA ASN A 711 -4.20 19.26 3.98
C ASN A 711 -3.18 19.20 5.13
N ALA A 712 -2.13 18.42 4.96
CA ALA A 712 -0.99 18.44 5.86
C ALA A 712 -0.33 19.82 5.81
N SER A 713 -0.08 20.43 6.98
CA SER A 713 0.50 21.77 7.13
C SER A 713 1.98 21.73 7.51
N ASP A 714 2.47 20.57 7.95
CA ASP A 714 3.85 20.34 8.35
C ASP A 714 4.68 19.71 7.21
N LYS A 715 5.91 19.30 7.50
CA LYS A 715 6.81 18.66 6.53
C LYS A 715 6.25 17.38 5.89
N ASN A 716 5.22 16.77 6.47
CA ASN A 716 4.55 15.59 5.89
C ASN A 716 3.90 15.89 4.54
N ARG A 717 3.55 17.16 4.24
CA ARG A 717 3.05 17.59 2.92
C ARG A 717 4.06 17.33 1.79
N PHE A 718 5.34 17.22 2.12
CA PHE A 718 6.45 17.00 1.19
C PHE A 718 6.99 15.58 1.19
N ARG A 719 6.31 14.65 1.84
CA ARG A 719 6.69 13.21 1.75
C ARG A 719 6.52 12.69 0.33
N ARG A 720 7.21 11.60 0.03
CA ARG A 720 7.10 10.93 -1.27
C ARG A 720 5.64 10.60 -1.62
N ALA A 721 5.33 10.65 -2.91
CA ALA A 721 4.00 10.41 -3.45
C ALA A 721 3.40 9.04 -3.04
N LEU A 722 4.25 8.02 -2.85
CA LEU A 722 3.89 6.71 -2.32
C LEU A 722 3.06 6.78 -1.03
N TYR A 723 3.28 7.78 -0.21
CA TYR A 723 2.60 7.96 1.08
C TYR A 723 1.31 8.78 1.00
N THR A 724 0.95 9.29 -0.18
CA THR A 724 -0.32 10.00 -0.37
C THR A 724 -1.49 9.08 -0.06
N PHE A 725 -2.41 9.56 0.79
CA PHE A 725 -3.62 8.84 1.16
C PHE A 725 -4.43 8.50 -0.10
N TRP A 726 -4.70 7.20 -0.31
CA TRP A 726 -5.34 6.74 -1.53
C TRP A 726 -6.78 6.33 -1.28
N ARG A 727 -7.72 7.14 -1.76
CA ARG A 727 -9.13 6.82 -1.78
C ARG A 727 -9.56 6.43 -3.19
N ARG A 728 -10.20 5.25 -3.34
CA ARG A 728 -10.55 4.69 -4.66
C ARG A 728 -11.49 5.57 -5.46
N THR A 729 -12.60 6.04 -4.84
CA THR A 729 -13.60 6.88 -5.51
C THR A 729 -13.15 8.33 -5.73
N SER A 730 -12.11 8.78 -5.03
CA SER A 730 -11.60 10.15 -5.14
C SER A 730 -10.10 10.21 -4.84
N PRO A 731 -9.26 9.64 -5.72
CA PRO A 731 -7.81 9.76 -5.59
C PRO A 731 -7.35 11.21 -5.77
N HIS A 732 -6.07 11.48 -5.43
CA HIS A 732 -5.51 12.82 -5.58
C HIS A 732 -5.55 13.29 -7.06
N PRO A 733 -6.15 14.47 -7.37
CA PRO A 733 -6.45 14.86 -8.75
C PRO A 733 -5.20 15.01 -9.63
N ALA A 734 -4.12 15.60 -9.13
CA ALA A 734 -2.88 15.71 -9.90
C ALA A 734 -2.30 14.34 -10.29
N MET A 735 -2.42 13.33 -9.43
CA MET A 735 -1.95 11.99 -9.77
C MET A 735 -2.81 11.33 -10.85
N LEU A 736 -4.15 11.50 -10.78
CA LEU A 736 -5.05 10.99 -11.82
C LEU A 736 -4.76 11.62 -13.19
N MET A 737 -4.45 12.93 -13.22
CA MET A 737 -4.10 13.61 -14.48
C MET A 737 -2.84 13.03 -15.12
N PHE A 738 -1.94 12.43 -14.34
CA PHE A 738 -0.75 11.72 -14.82
C PHE A 738 -0.92 10.20 -14.86
N ASP A 739 -2.15 9.73 -15.11
CA ASP A 739 -2.51 8.33 -15.35
C ASP A 739 -2.29 7.38 -14.15
N ALA A 740 -2.32 7.88 -12.93
CA ALA A 740 -2.36 7.01 -11.76
C ALA A 740 -3.72 6.28 -11.69
N GLN A 741 -3.73 5.06 -11.17
CA GLN A 741 -4.88 4.17 -11.19
C GLN A 741 -5.86 4.44 -10.04
N SER A 742 -7.17 4.11 -10.24
CA SER A 742 -8.15 4.12 -9.14
C SER A 742 -7.87 3.05 -8.08
N ARG A 743 -7.23 1.94 -8.49
CA ARG A 743 -6.96 0.76 -7.66
C ARG A 743 -8.23 0.00 -7.21
N GLU A 744 -9.30 0.12 -7.99
CA GLU A 744 -10.50 -0.72 -7.85
C GLU A 744 -10.27 -2.14 -8.35
N ALA A 745 -9.52 -2.26 -9.44
CA ALA A 745 -9.10 -3.53 -10.02
C ALA A 745 -7.58 -3.62 -10.15
N CYS A 746 -7.06 -4.82 -10.32
CA CYS A 746 -5.65 -5.04 -10.62
C CYS A 746 -5.30 -4.44 -11.99
N VAL A 747 -4.34 -3.52 -12.03
CA VAL A 747 -3.86 -2.89 -13.25
C VAL A 747 -2.41 -3.24 -13.47
N LEU A 748 -2.16 -3.98 -14.53
CA LEU A 748 -0.85 -4.52 -14.87
C LEU A 748 -0.02 -3.55 -15.71
N ARG A 749 -0.66 -2.60 -16.37
CA ARG A 749 -0.06 -1.57 -17.21
C ARG A 749 -0.79 -0.26 -17.07
N ARG A 750 -0.10 0.79 -16.62
CA ARG A 750 -0.63 2.17 -16.68
C ARG A 750 -0.57 2.68 -18.11
N ARG A 751 -1.61 3.37 -18.55
CA ARG A 751 -1.56 4.17 -19.77
C ARG A 751 -0.58 5.31 -19.57
N ARG A 752 0.07 5.76 -20.65
CA ARG A 752 0.91 6.96 -20.64
C ARG A 752 0.35 7.91 -21.69
N THR A 753 -0.51 8.82 -21.23
CA THR A 753 -1.10 9.85 -22.09
C THR A 753 -0.24 11.10 -22.13
N ASN A 754 -0.42 11.92 -23.15
CA ASN A 754 0.14 13.26 -23.20
C ASN A 754 -1.01 14.21 -23.58
N THR A 755 -1.46 15.01 -22.61
CA THR A 755 -2.64 15.86 -22.75
C THR A 755 -2.32 17.32 -22.35
N PRO A 756 -3.01 18.31 -22.92
CA PRO A 756 -2.89 19.71 -22.50
C PRO A 756 -3.17 19.92 -21.00
N LEU A 757 -4.07 19.10 -20.42
CA LEU A 757 -4.39 19.20 -18.98
C LEU A 757 -3.18 18.84 -18.11
N GLN A 758 -2.32 17.94 -18.53
CA GLN A 758 -1.10 17.62 -17.81
C GLN A 758 -0.14 18.82 -17.76
N ALA A 759 -0.01 19.56 -18.85
CA ALA A 759 0.78 20.80 -18.85
C ALA A 759 0.17 21.85 -17.91
N LEU A 760 -1.17 22.00 -17.90
CA LEU A 760 -1.84 22.92 -16.97
C LEU A 760 -1.66 22.52 -15.50
N VAL A 761 -1.62 21.22 -15.19
CA VAL A 761 -1.34 20.72 -13.83
C VAL A 761 0.09 21.04 -13.42
N LEU A 762 1.08 20.81 -14.27
CA LEU A 762 2.48 21.18 -13.99
C LEU A 762 2.65 22.67 -13.70
N TRP A 763 1.83 23.50 -14.33
CA TRP A 763 1.89 24.95 -14.18
C TRP A 763 1.12 25.47 -12.97
N ASN A 764 -0.07 24.93 -12.66
CA ASN A 764 -1.02 25.57 -11.73
C ASN A 764 -1.27 24.78 -10.44
N ASP A 765 -0.99 23.46 -10.41
CA ASP A 765 -1.28 22.66 -9.23
C ASP A 765 -0.30 23.01 -8.09
N PRO A 766 -0.77 23.21 -6.86
CA PRO A 766 0.08 23.55 -5.70
C PRO A 766 1.27 22.60 -5.51
N GLN A 767 1.15 21.33 -5.91
CA GLN A 767 2.22 20.34 -5.77
C GLN A 767 3.41 20.58 -6.72
N PHE A 768 3.22 21.35 -7.80
CA PHE A 768 4.27 21.73 -8.74
C PHE A 768 4.62 23.21 -8.62
N HIS A 769 3.64 24.06 -8.34
CA HIS A 769 3.85 25.49 -8.18
C HIS A 769 4.73 25.83 -6.97
N GLU A 770 4.48 25.22 -5.81
CA GLU A 770 5.28 25.45 -4.60
C GLU A 770 6.75 25.02 -4.78
N PRO A 771 7.06 23.84 -5.33
CA PRO A 771 8.42 23.48 -5.72
C PRO A 771 9.06 24.45 -6.70
N ALA A 772 8.31 24.97 -7.69
CA ALA A 772 8.82 25.93 -8.65
C ALA A 772 9.21 27.27 -8.01
N LEU A 773 8.39 27.76 -7.08
CA LEU A 773 8.71 28.98 -6.31
C LEU A 773 9.99 28.79 -5.47
N GLU A 774 10.12 27.67 -4.76
CA GLU A 774 11.32 27.39 -3.96
C GLU A 774 12.57 27.23 -4.83
N LEU A 775 12.41 26.57 -5.98
CA LEU A 775 13.48 26.39 -6.93
C LEU A 775 13.92 27.76 -7.53
N GLY A 776 12.94 28.61 -7.87
CA GLY A 776 13.17 29.98 -8.31
C GLY A 776 13.88 30.82 -7.23
N ARG A 777 13.47 30.73 -5.97
CA ARG A 777 14.14 31.38 -4.84
C ARG A 777 15.61 30.97 -4.71
N ARG A 778 15.93 29.70 -4.92
CA ARG A 778 17.30 29.19 -4.89
C ARG A 778 18.10 29.66 -6.10
N ALA A 779 17.49 29.69 -7.30
CA ALA A 779 18.13 30.23 -8.49
C ALA A 779 18.43 31.73 -8.38
N LEU A 780 17.50 32.52 -7.85
CA LEU A 780 17.69 33.95 -7.55
C LEU A 780 18.85 34.19 -6.58
N ALA A 781 19.01 33.33 -5.57
CA ALA A 781 20.13 33.42 -4.64
C ALA A 781 21.50 33.14 -5.29
N VAL A 782 21.54 32.41 -6.42
CA VAL A 782 22.74 32.18 -7.22
C VAL A 782 22.99 33.34 -8.22
N ALA A 783 21.93 33.98 -8.68
CA ALA A 783 21.93 35.03 -9.70
C ALA A 783 22.45 36.41 -9.19
N VAL A 784 23.22 36.46 -8.11
CA VAL A 784 23.66 37.71 -7.44
C VAL A 784 24.48 38.62 -8.36
N GLU A 785 25.33 38.03 -9.21
CA GLU A 785 26.19 38.78 -10.13
C GLU A 785 25.54 38.95 -11.50
N ASP A 786 24.89 37.91 -12.00
CA ASP A 786 24.15 37.94 -13.26
C ASP A 786 23.04 36.88 -13.30
N ALA A 787 21.95 37.15 -14.02
CA ALA A 787 20.82 36.27 -14.16
C ALA A 787 21.16 34.96 -14.93
N ALA A 788 22.16 34.96 -15.80
CA ALA A 788 22.55 33.79 -16.58
C ALA A 788 23.13 32.70 -15.68
N SER A 789 23.87 33.04 -14.63
CA SER A 789 24.38 32.09 -13.64
C SER A 789 23.26 31.38 -12.87
N GLY A 790 22.21 32.10 -12.50
CA GLY A 790 21.02 31.51 -11.88
C GLY A 790 20.28 30.56 -12.82
N ILE A 791 20.16 30.92 -14.12
CA ILE A 791 19.57 30.03 -15.15
C ILE A 791 20.43 28.79 -15.34
N ALA A 792 21.75 28.91 -15.44
CA ALA A 792 22.64 27.76 -15.58
C ALA A 792 22.53 26.81 -14.39
N TRP A 793 22.50 27.35 -13.16
CA TRP A 793 22.28 26.55 -11.97
C TRP A 793 20.94 25.80 -12.00
N LEU A 794 19.86 26.50 -12.37
CA LEU A 794 18.52 25.92 -12.48
C LEU A 794 18.49 24.75 -13.48
N TRP A 795 19.15 24.94 -14.63
CA TRP A 795 19.23 23.96 -15.69
C TRP A 795 19.97 22.70 -15.25
N ARG A 796 21.13 22.87 -14.62
CA ARG A 796 21.90 21.76 -14.05
C ARG A 796 21.12 21.02 -12.97
N GLN A 797 20.42 21.77 -12.09
CA GLN A 797 19.62 21.18 -11.01
C GLN A 797 18.46 20.30 -11.52
N CYS A 798 17.80 20.72 -12.61
CA CYS A 798 16.65 20.02 -13.17
C CYS A 798 17.03 18.96 -14.19
N LEU A 799 18.04 19.23 -15.05
CA LEU A 799 18.30 18.46 -16.27
C LEU A 799 19.72 17.84 -16.32
N LEU A 800 20.59 18.17 -15.34
CA LEU A 800 21.99 17.67 -15.25
C LEU A 800 22.87 18.05 -16.45
N ARG A 801 22.54 19.12 -17.14
CA ARG A 801 23.34 19.69 -18.24
C ARG A 801 23.32 21.20 -18.21
N GLU A 802 24.25 21.80 -18.90
CA GLU A 802 24.24 23.26 -19.13
C GLU A 802 23.16 23.64 -20.15
N PRO A 803 22.54 24.83 -20.02
CA PRO A 803 21.68 25.37 -21.06
C PRO A 803 22.49 25.77 -22.29
N THR A 804 21.89 25.67 -23.47
CA THR A 804 22.43 26.25 -24.67
C THR A 804 22.30 27.80 -24.63
N PRO A 805 23.10 28.56 -25.38
CA PRO A 805 22.95 30.03 -25.45
C PRO A 805 21.50 30.44 -25.76
N SER A 806 20.85 29.80 -26.71
CA SER A 806 19.45 30.08 -27.08
C SER A 806 18.43 29.77 -25.96
N GLU A 807 18.68 28.75 -25.15
CA GLU A 807 17.84 28.44 -23.98
C GLU A 807 18.03 29.51 -22.89
N THR A 808 19.29 29.94 -22.66
CA THR A 808 19.59 31.01 -21.71
C THR A 808 18.94 32.32 -22.14
N ASP A 809 19.11 32.72 -23.42
CA ASP A 809 18.56 33.98 -23.96
C ASP A 809 17.02 34.03 -23.78
N ARG A 810 16.32 32.97 -24.09
CA ARG A 810 14.86 32.90 -23.94
C ARG A 810 14.38 33.07 -22.50
N LEU A 811 15.10 32.51 -21.55
CA LEU A 811 14.74 32.66 -20.13
C LEU A 811 15.12 34.03 -19.57
N LEU A 812 16.20 34.62 -20.06
CA LEU A 812 16.55 36.02 -19.76
C LEU A 812 15.48 36.99 -20.30
N ASP A 813 14.96 36.75 -21.51
CA ASP A 813 13.91 37.57 -22.09
C ASP A 813 12.59 37.43 -21.28
N LEU A 814 12.26 36.22 -20.83
CA LEU A 814 11.11 35.98 -19.94
C LEU A 814 11.27 36.78 -18.63
N LEU A 815 12.44 36.73 -17.99
CA LEU A 815 12.68 37.52 -16.76
C LEU A 815 12.48 39.00 -16.99
N LYS A 816 13.03 39.56 -18.07
CA LYS A 816 12.88 41.00 -18.42
C LYS A 816 11.41 41.36 -18.67
N ASP A 817 10.65 40.49 -19.34
CA ASP A 817 9.24 40.69 -19.60
C ASP A 817 8.43 40.75 -18.29
N GLU A 818 8.70 39.84 -17.34
CA GLU A 818 8.01 39.82 -16.04
C GLU A 818 8.42 41.04 -15.18
N GLU A 819 9.69 41.40 -15.14
CA GLU A 819 10.16 42.64 -14.50
C GLU A 819 9.46 43.89 -15.08
N SER A 820 9.32 43.94 -16.42
CA SER A 820 8.63 45.08 -17.11
C SER A 820 7.14 45.16 -16.74
N ARG A 821 6.51 44.04 -16.36
CA ARG A 821 5.14 43.96 -15.86
C ARG A 821 5.02 44.26 -14.36
N GLY A 822 6.14 44.48 -13.68
CA GLY A 822 6.19 44.77 -12.25
C GLY A 822 5.95 43.52 -11.37
N VAL A 823 6.21 42.34 -11.91
CA VAL A 823 6.18 41.10 -11.13
C VAL A 823 7.36 41.08 -10.17
N ALA A 824 7.15 40.64 -8.93
CA ALA A 824 8.21 40.51 -7.94
C ALA A 824 9.26 39.50 -8.38
N ASP A 825 10.54 39.75 -8.12
CA ASP A 825 11.66 38.88 -8.53
C ASP A 825 11.44 37.40 -8.19
N LEU A 826 10.93 37.10 -7.00
CA LEU A 826 10.66 35.73 -6.57
C LEU A 826 9.64 35.02 -7.48
N ASP A 827 8.56 35.71 -7.83
CA ASP A 827 7.50 35.15 -8.70
C ASP A 827 8.02 35.00 -10.14
N ALA A 828 8.79 35.97 -10.65
CA ALA A 828 9.44 35.91 -11.97
C ALA A 828 10.39 34.71 -12.08
N TRP A 829 11.23 34.48 -11.07
CA TRP A 829 12.11 33.32 -11.02
C TRP A 829 11.34 32.01 -10.80
N GLY A 830 10.23 32.04 -10.06
CA GLY A 830 9.29 30.89 -9.94
C GLY A 830 8.69 30.50 -11.29
N MET A 831 8.33 31.50 -12.13
CA MET A 831 7.84 31.25 -13.49
C MET A 831 8.92 30.63 -14.38
N VAL A 832 10.17 31.15 -14.33
CA VAL A 832 11.29 30.51 -15.03
C VAL A 832 11.51 29.08 -14.62
N ALA A 833 11.47 28.80 -13.33
CA ALA A 833 11.55 27.42 -12.81
C ALA A 833 10.40 26.54 -13.32
N SER A 834 9.16 27.06 -13.34
CA SER A 834 7.99 26.36 -13.89
C SER A 834 8.18 26.02 -15.37
N VAL A 835 8.73 26.93 -16.19
CA VAL A 835 9.04 26.66 -17.60
C VAL A 835 9.99 25.49 -17.72
N VAL A 836 11.09 25.47 -16.95
CA VAL A 836 12.06 24.36 -16.99
C VAL A 836 11.44 23.04 -16.55
N MET A 837 10.60 23.05 -15.51
CA MET A 837 9.88 21.86 -15.03
C MET A 837 8.82 21.35 -16.01
N CYS A 838 8.33 22.19 -16.93
CA CYS A 838 7.39 21.82 -17.99
C CYS A 838 8.07 21.27 -19.26
N LEU A 839 9.38 21.34 -19.36
CA LEU A 839 10.10 20.80 -20.52
C LEU A 839 9.90 19.28 -20.63
N ASP A 840 9.80 18.79 -21.89
CA ASP A 840 9.74 17.37 -22.16
C ASP A 840 10.94 16.61 -21.55
N GLU A 841 12.10 17.21 -21.51
CA GLU A 841 13.31 16.66 -20.91
C GLU A 841 13.21 16.48 -19.38
N PHE A 842 12.44 17.32 -18.70
CA PHE A 842 12.18 17.17 -17.26
C PHE A 842 11.17 16.05 -17.00
N VAL A 843 10.07 16.01 -17.76
CA VAL A 843 8.96 15.09 -17.51
C VAL A 843 9.16 13.68 -18.10
N THR A 844 10.20 13.52 -18.94
CA THR A 844 10.47 12.27 -19.67
C THR A 844 11.78 11.64 -19.21
N LYS A 845 11.77 10.33 -19.10
CA LYS A 845 13.01 9.53 -18.99
C LYS A 845 13.57 9.32 -20.40
N ARG A 846 14.85 9.59 -20.60
CA ARG A 846 15.55 9.42 -21.87
C ARG A 846 16.77 8.52 -21.73
#